data_492fd89d7106284f8f5e6448253bc099
#
_entry.id   492fd89d7106284f8f5e6448253bc099
#
_cell.length_a   1.000
_cell.length_b   1.000
_cell.length_c   1.000
_cell.angle_alpha   90.00
_cell.angle_beta   90.00
_cell.angle_gamma   90.00
#
_symmetry.space_group_name_H-M   'P 1'
#
loop_
_entity.id
_entity.type
_entity.pdbx_description
1 polymer ?
#
loop_
_entity_poly.entity_id
_entity_poly.type
_entity_poly.pdbx_seq_one_letter_code
_entity_poly.pdbx_strand_id
1 'polypeptide(L)'
;MTTKITAKDPEQLHGVKFNVENMVKSKLLENKVNIFVNAFPIKFNKDIYVHKYPFTIVPERKEEYIISRIFGQLSMEIFKIYGNFYRSGDSFYSVKEVTEPKDFSITIVDKGQIKYTIRVDKKVETSIIKKNQTLNFSQVHEKIIFMIIREILTTNPNVKVDKDNFYLENNPHKIEGTGQSYYIHDGYKLSLKQTEVGLCLIVGIKNRVKGDLNVYDALMYEESNYGVDLEERIENLIGKRFVPEGSSKSKQIYDISQDKTPSNTSINYGTETYTNYIKFFKDILKKEIKHPDQPMILVKCKGPENEKKYIHYVPEYCTLNGINQNDIEDFNFMIALSEKTKLEPDEKIKQIYKCLDLFKDKTERKPKDDKKEEDKKEEKNKNKINDNEIKENDIYNTSDKKREFYGIEFDTSKLKNLFSYHLKKPTFNNGKNKNLNLNTNNEVGRLNLNTDQWLFLYNKSLEKSTYDLLKSFEYCKKDLGIKIINKDSNWIEMESDKTKDWEYIVEEELKKNPIKFVIFFISKKNNHLYNDLKKFSLCDKGYISQVIKFENYIKAKKKKRDASYISKILLQINCKLGGANYFLNLDKNIFERNIVFVGINFGLNASHTWKRGEKGVITMIATKDKYFSKFCTFNEIINCKEKNYILVIQEKISKFIDNLILKYKKEEGCNPKNIIFYRQGISQYSIDAIKSEIKIIEEVCNSKSINYYYIIVNMKTSLKIFEYNTRKTAIEKGNYKNPEPGLVVLDKVTDANKFEFYLQPQKVTQGSATPTSFHVIYGNMNYPELLIKLTYWTTYIYPNWQSAVRIPHVLKLCEKYSYMTAKITRKKNNENLSDLLAGL
;
A
#
# COMPACT_ATOMS: atom_id res chain seq x y z
N MET A 1 -17.06 17.31 -34.17
CA MET A 1 -17.02 15.90 -34.63
C MET A 1 -16.70 15.05 -33.40
N THR A 2 -17.68 14.34 -32.90
CA THR A 2 -17.58 13.45 -31.73
C THR A 2 -17.21 12.08 -32.27
N THR A 3 -15.95 11.71 -32.13
CA THR A 3 -15.51 10.33 -32.37
C THR A 3 -16.14 9.44 -31.31
N LYS A 4 -17.14 8.67 -31.67
CA LYS A 4 -17.62 7.55 -30.86
C LYS A 4 -16.47 6.55 -30.73
N ILE A 5 -15.96 6.40 -29.53
CA ILE A 5 -15.00 5.33 -29.19
C ILE A 5 -15.81 4.05 -29.06
N THR A 6 -15.96 3.31 -30.16
CA THR A 6 -16.46 1.93 -30.13
C THR A 6 -15.27 1.03 -29.88
N ALA A 7 -15.06 0.63 -28.64
CA ALA A 7 -13.99 -0.29 -28.29
C ALA A 7 -14.31 -1.69 -28.80
N LYS A 8 -13.59 -2.15 -29.81
CA LYS A 8 -13.56 -3.56 -30.25
C LYS A 8 -12.52 -4.40 -29.50
N ASP A 9 -11.61 -3.77 -28.72
CA ASP A 9 -10.60 -4.44 -27.90
C ASP A 9 -10.23 -3.62 -26.67
N PRO A 10 -10.02 -4.22 -25.50
CA PRO A 10 -9.52 -3.51 -24.29
C PRO A 10 -8.12 -2.89 -24.45
N GLU A 11 -7.39 -3.25 -25.50
CA GLU A 11 -6.12 -2.64 -25.87
C GLU A 11 -6.26 -1.29 -26.59
N GLN A 12 -7.46 -0.89 -27.00
CA GLN A 12 -7.71 0.30 -27.83
C GLN A 12 -7.98 1.61 -27.09
N LEU A 13 -7.80 1.68 -25.77
CA LEU A 13 -7.70 2.98 -25.09
C LEU A 13 -6.32 3.66 -25.30
N HIS A 14 -5.53 3.14 -26.24
CA HIS A 14 -4.33 3.79 -26.72
C HIS A 14 -4.66 5.13 -27.38
N GLY A 15 -4.28 6.22 -26.74
CA GLY A 15 -4.29 7.56 -27.33
C GLY A 15 -5.43 8.49 -26.92
N VAL A 16 -6.33 8.14 -25.98
CA VAL A 16 -7.24 9.12 -25.39
C VAL A 16 -6.45 10.03 -24.44
N LYS A 17 -6.13 11.23 -24.89
CA LYS A 17 -5.47 12.26 -24.08
C LYS A 17 -6.48 13.29 -23.61
N PHE A 18 -6.26 13.81 -22.41
CA PHE A 18 -7.02 14.99 -21.95
C PHE A 18 -6.70 16.18 -22.81
N ASN A 19 -7.73 16.90 -23.23
CA ASN A 19 -7.52 18.23 -23.81
C ASN A 19 -7.42 19.25 -22.68
N VAL A 20 -6.20 19.48 -22.21
CA VAL A 20 -5.91 20.43 -21.12
C VAL A 20 -6.40 21.86 -21.49
N GLU A 21 -6.32 22.25 -22.75
CA GLU A 21 -6.79 23.56 -23.20
C GLU A 21 -8.31 23.73 -23.04
N ASN A 22 -9.07 22.68 -23.35
CA ASN A 22 -10.52 22.69 -23.13
C ASN A 22 -10.87 22.76 -21.65
N MET A 23 -10.10 22.08 -20.79
CA MET A 23 -10.30 22.14 -19.34
C MET A 23 -9.99 23.55 -18.78
N VAL A 24 -8.97 24.23 -19.29
CA VAL A 24 -8.66 25.61 -18.95
C VAL A 24 -9.77 26.53 -19.42
N LYS A 25 -10.22 26.41 -20.69
CA LYS A 25 -11.33 27.19 -21.28
C LYS A 25 -12.64 27.01 -20.53
N SER A 26 -12.91 25.80 -20.04
CA SER A 26 -14.12 25.49 -19.27
C SER A 26 -14.07 25.95 -17.80
N LYS A 27 -13.00 26.63 -17.38
CA LYS A 27 -12.77 27.08 -16.00
C LYS A 27 -12.84 25.96 -14.95
N LEU A 28 -12.57 24.71 -15.34
CA LEU A 28 -12.45 23.58 -14.41
C LEU A 28 -11.11 23.59 -13.69
N LEU A 29 -10.11 24.16 -14.33
CA LEU A 29 -8.77 24.33 -13.78
C LEU A 29 -8.59 25.76 -13.30
N GLU A 30 -8.03 25.88 -12.11
CA GLU A 30 -7.59 27.13 -11.51
C GLU A 30 -6.06 27.18 -11.55
N ASN A 31 -5.46 28.23 -11.16
CA ASN A 31 -4.04 28.46 -10.91
C ASN A 31 -3.05 27.46 -11.55
N LYS A 32 -2.33 27.92 -12.53
CA LYS A 32 -1.15 27.22 -13.07
C LYS A 32 0.00 27.32 -12.08
N VAL A 33 0.58 26.18 -11.70
CA VAL A 33 1.67 26.08 -10.71
C VAL A 33 2.86 25.34 -11.28
N ASN A 34 4.07 25.78 -10.89
CA ASN A 34 5.29 25.07 -11.22
C ASN A 34 5.44 23.86 -10.29
N ILE A 35 5.76 22.71 -10.87
CA ILE A 35 5.97 21.49 -10.13
C ILE A 35 7.33 20.86 -10.43
N PHE A 36 7.87 20.19 -9.42
CA PHE A 36 8.99 19.26 -9.53
C PHE A 36 8.49 17.84 -9.29
N VAL A 37 8.99 16.89 -10.07
CA VAL A 37 8.68 15.46 -9.92
C VAL A 37 9.96 14.63 -9.83
N ASN A 38 9.92 13.53 -9.09
CA ASN A 38 11.05 12.61 -8.89
C ASN A 38 11.20 11.57 -10.02
N ALA A 39 10.90 11.94 -11.25
CA ALA A 39 11.01 11.11 -12.44
C ALA A 39 12.04 11.73 -13.38
N PHE A 40 13.05 10.98 -13.82
CA PHE A 40 14.18 11.47 -14.59
C PHE A 40 14.26 10.74 -15.92
N PRO A 41 14.08 11.42 -17.07
CA PRO A 41 14.20 10.80 -18.39
C PRO A 41 15.57 10.17 -18.59
N ILE A 42 15.56 8.96 -19.13
CA ILE A 42 16.77 8.23 -19.48
C ILE A 42 17.17 8.58 -20.92
N LYS A 43 18.43 8.92 -21.12
CA LYS A 43 19.04 9.10 -22.43
C LYS A 43 20.00 7.95 -22.70
N PHE A 44 19.96 7.45 -23.92
CA PHE A 44 20.85 6.43 -24.44
C PHE A 44 21.83 7.08 -25.41
N ASN A 45 23.14 7.08 -25.08
CA ASN A 45 24.17 7.70 -25.90
C ASN A 45 24.69 6.76 -26.99
N LYS A 46 24.33 5.47 -26.90
CA LYS A 46 24.64 4.42 -27.87
C LYS A 46 23.54 3.36 -27.93
N ASP A 47 23.60 2.52 -28.95
CA ASP A 47 22.69 1.39 -29.10
C ASP A 47 23.01 0.29 -28.10
N ILE A 48 21.98 -0.30 -27.51
CA ILE A 48 22.09 -1.47 -26.62
C ILE A 48 21.42 -2.65 -27.32
N TYR A 49 22.20 -3.68 -27.58
CA TYR A 49 21.73 -4.90 -28.21
C TYR A 49 21.22 -5.86 -27.14
N VAL A 50 20.03 -6.42 -27.35
CA VAL A 50 19.40 -7.38 -26.45
C VAL A 50 19.18 -8.68 -27.20
N HIS A 51 19.93 -9.70 -26.84
CA HIS A 51 19.96 -11.01 -27.49
C HIS A 51 19.03 -11.98 -26.78
N LYS A 52 18.21 -12.69 -27.55
CA LYS A 52 17.25 -13.70 -27.08
C LYS A 52 17.83 -15.09 -27.27
N TYR A 53 17.84 -15.85 -26.16
CA TYR A 53 18.29 -17.23 -26.09
C TYR A 53 17.13 -18.12 -25.65
N PRO A 54 16.55 -18.94 -26.54
CA PRO A 54 15.58 -19.97 -26.12
C PRO A 54 16.29 -21.02 -25.27
N PHE A 55 15.52 -21.65 -24.39
CA PHE A 55 16.04 -22.76 -23.58
C PHE A 55 15.01 -23.87 -23.38
N THR A 56 15.47 -25.06 -23.15
CA THR A 56 14.66 -26.20 -22.68
C THR A 56 15.21 -26.75 -21.39
N ILE A 57 14.33 -27.32 -20.57
CA ILE A 57 14.73 -27.97 -19.31
C ILE A 57 14.51 -29.47 -19.44
N VAL A 58 15.52 -30.23 -19.12
CA VAL A 58 15.49 -31.69 -19.17
C VAL A 58 15.76 -32.25 -17.76
N PRO A 59 14.87 -33.07 -17.20
CA PRO A 59 13.55 -33.49 -17.72
C PRO A 59 12.55 -32.31 -17.78
N GLU A 60 11.62 -32.37 -18.75
CA GLU A 60 10.65 -31.27 -18.99
C GLU A 60 9.84 -30.93 -17.73
N ARG A 61 9.69 -29.64 -17.47
CA ARG A 61 8.89 -29.09 -16.37
C ARG A 61 8.13 -27.86 -16.86
N LYS A 62 6.83 -27.81 -16.52
CA LYS A 62 5.94 -26.67 -16.85
C LYS A 62 5.63 -25.81 -15.62
N GLU A 63 5.91 -26.31 -14.43
CA GLU A 63 5.63 -25.61 -13.18
C GLU A 63 6.61 -24.47 -12.96
N GLU A 64 6.11 -23.25 -13.07
CA GLU A 64 6.88 -22.00 -12.99
C GLU A 64 7.73 -21.91 -11.70
N TYR A 65 7.27 -22.48 -10.57
CA TYR A 65 8.04 -22.45 -9.32
C TYR A 65 9.30 -23.32 -9.37
N ILE A 66 9.24 -24.47 -10.08
CA ILE A 66 10.41 -25.35 -10.27
C ILE A 66 11.41 -24.66 -11.19
N ILE A 67 10.93 -24.12 -12.31
CA ILE A 67 11.76 -23.39 -13.29
C ILE A 67 12.46 -22.22 -12.60
N SER A 68 11.74 -21.43 -11.82
CA SER A 68 12.31 -20.31 -11.06
C SER A 68 13.33 -20.74 -10.01
N ARG A 69 13.18 -21.95 -9.43
CA ARG A 69 14.14 -22.50 -8.48
C ARG A 69 15.43 -22.94 -9.19
N ILE A 70 15.32 -23.61 -10.34
CA ILE A 70 16.46 -24.04 -11.17
C ILE A 70 17.28 -22.80 -11.58
N PHE A 71 16.64 -21.79 -12.18
CA PHE A 71 17.31 -20.55 -12.56
C PHE A 71 17.89 -19.78 -11.38
N GLY A 72 17.21 -19.80 -10.23
CA GLY A 72 17.70 -19.16 -9.01
C GLY A 72 19.01 -19.76 -8.49
N GLN A 73 19.14 -21.08 -8.55
CA GLN A 73 20.34 -21.80 -8.13
C GLN A 73 21.47 -21.67 -9.15
N LEU A 74 21.16 -21.67 -10.44
CA LEU A 74 22.15 -21.53 -11.53
C LEU A 74 22.43 -20.06 -11.89
N SER A 75 21.83 -19.10 -11.23
CA SER A 75 21.91 -17.69 -11.58
C SER A 75 23.33 -17.15 -11.68
N MET A 76 24.22 -17.56 -10.79
CA MET A 76 25.64 -17.15 -10.79
C MET A 76 26.43 -17.76 -11.95
N GLU A 77 26.15 -19.00 -12.33
CA GLU A 77 26.81 -19.67 -13.43
C GLU A 77 26.37 -19.08 -14.77
N ILE A 78 25.05 -18.87 -14.94
CA ILE A 78 24.49 -18.20 -16.11
C ILE A 78 25.06 -16.77 -16.22
N PHE A 79 25.13 -16.04 -15.10
CA PHE A 79 25.68 -14.69 -15.06
C PHE A 79 27.14 -14.62 -15.52
N LYS A 80 27.98 -15.57 -15.13
CA LYS A 80 29.39 -15.60 -15.56
C LYS A 80 29.56 -15.64 -17.09
N ILE A 81 28.65 -16.29 -17.79
CA ILE A 81 28.70 -16.48 -19.24
C ILE A 81 27.93 -15.39 -19.98
N TYR A 82 26.66 -15.17 -19.59
CA TYR A 82 25.72 -14.30 -20.28
C TYR A 82 25.64 -12.88 -19.68
N GLY A 83 26.31 -12.63 -18.52
CA GLY A 83 26.11 -11.38 -17.80
C GLY A 83 24.72 -11.26 -17.21
N ASN A 84 24.23 -10.03 -17.04
CA ASN A 84 22.86 -9.81 -16.59
C ASN A 84 21.87 -10.38 -17.62
N PHE A 85 20.94 -11.22 -17.14
CA PHE A 85 19.93 -11.85 -17.97
C PHE A 85 18.52 -11.74 -17.34
N TYR A 86 17.51 -11.63 -18.19
CA TYR A 86 16.10 -11.62 -17.81
C TYR A 86 15.37 -12.79 -18.46
N ARG A 87 14.75 -13.66 -17.65
CA ARG A 87 13.96 -14.80 -18.12
C ARG A 87 12.50 -14.41 -18.36
N SER A 88 11.96 -14.76 -19.52
CA SER A 88 10.54 -14.61 -19.85
C SER A 88 10.07 -15.82 -20.66
N GLY A 89 9.12 -16.57 -20.10
CA GLY A 89 8.63 -17.81 -20.74
C GLY A 89 9.74 -18.85 -20.92
N ASP A 90 9.92 -19.32 -22.13
CA ASP A 90 10.90 -20.33 -22.60
C ASP A 90 12.22 -19.72 -23.09
N SER A 91 12.43 -18.43 -22.88
CA SER A 91 13.63 -17.72 -23.32
C SER A 91 14.21 -16.84 -22.21
N PHE A 92 15.50 -16.59 -22.28
CA PHE A 92 16.11 -15.49 -21.53
C PHE A 92 16.81 -14.49 -22.47
N TYR A 93 16.98 -13.29 -21.97
CA TYR A 93 17.50 -12.14 -22.71
C TYR A 93 18.72 -11.58 -22.00
N SER A 94 19.75 -11.25 -22.77
CA SER A 94 21.01 -10.70 -22.27
C SER A 94 21.53 -9.59 -23.17
N VAL A 95 22.31 -8.66 -22.62
CA VAL A 95 23.04 -7.64 -23.39
C VAL A 95 24.39 -8.15 -23.90
N LYS A 96 24.84 -9.30 -23.40
CA LYS A 96 26.08 -9.92 -23.83
C LYS A 96 25.76 -10.96 -24.90
N GLU A 97 26.42 -10.83 -26.07
CA GLU A 97 26.34 -11.84 -27.14
C GLU A 97 27.24 -13.04 -26.77
N VAL A 98 26.67 -14.23 -26.87
CA VAL A 98 27.36 -15.50 -26.70
C VAL A 98 27.19 -16.31 -27.98
N THR A 99 28.29 -16.53 -28.69
CA THR A 99 28.30 -17.25 -29.99
C THR A 99 28.09 -18.75 -29.81
N GLU A 100 28.67 -19.29 -28.72
CA GLU A 100 28.54 -20.72 -28.40
C GLU A 100 27.76 -20.85 -27.09
N PRO A 101 26.46 -21.18 -27.14
CA PRO A 101 25.66 -21.37 -25.94
C PRO A 101 26.16 -22.56 -25.10
N LYS A 102 26.05 -22.45 -23.78
CA LYS A 102 26.45 -23.50 -22.83
C LYS A 102 25.24 -24.01 -22.06
N ASP A 103 25.20 -25.32 -21.89
CA ASP A 103 24.23 -25.98 -21.01
C ASP A 103 24.60 -25.82 -19.55
N PHE A 104 23.60 -25.78 -18.68
CA PHE A 104 23.78 -25.68 -17.22
C PHE A 104 23.06 -26.85 -16.56
N SER A 105 23.70 -27.50 -15.62
CA SER A 105 23.12 -28.64 -14.92
C SER A 105 23.14 -28.43 -13.41
N ILE A 106 22.07 -28.84 -12.75
CA ILE A 106 21.94 -28.81 -11.31
C ILE A 106 21.16 -30.02 -10.82
N THR A 107 21.59 -30.60 -9.72
CA THR A 107 20.84 -31.66 -9.03
C THR A 107 20.00 -31.03 -7.93
N ILE A 108 18.70 -31.16 -8.05
CA ILE A 108 17.77 -30.69 -7.01
C ILE A 108 17.27 -31.92 -6.26
N VAL A 109 17.52 -31.91 -4.93
CA VAL A 109 16.99 -32.94 -4.04
C VAL A 109 15.52 -32.61 -3.81
N ASP A 110 14.64 -33.32 -4.49
CA ASP A 110 13.22 -33.40 -4.31
C ASP A 110 12.85 -34.84 -3.97
N LYS A 111 11.66 -35.34 -4.12
CA LYS A 111 11.30 -36.77 -3.88
C LYS A 111 12.25 -37.80 -4.60
N GLY A 112 13.55 -37.50 -4.59
CA GLY A 112 14.66 -38.15 -5.27
C GLY A 112 15.66 -37.08 -5.70
N GLN A 113 16.88 -37.50 -5.99
CA GLN A 113 17.89 -36.63 -6.59
C GLN A 113 17.61 -36.49 -8.08
N ILE A 114 16.97 -35.43 -8.50
CA ILE A 114 16.68 -35.19 -9.93
C ILE A 114 17.71 -34.17 -10.45
N LYS A 115 18.47 -34.59 -11.44
CA LYS A 115 19.39 -33.71 -12.18
C LYS A 115 18.60 -32.98 -13.26
N TYR A 116 18.56 -31.68 -13.19
CA TYR A 116 17.99 -30.81 -14.23
C TYR A 116 19.09 -30.20 -15.07
N THR A 117 18.89 -30.18 -16.37
CA THR A 117 19.79 -29.52 -17.33
C THR A 117 19.01 -28.47 -18.08
N ILE A 118 19.47 -27.20 -18.05
CA ILE A 118 19.01 -26.13 -18.93
C ILE A 118 19.85 -26.26 -20.21
N ARG A 119 19.24 -26.66 -21.30
CA ARG A 119 19.84 -26.62 -22.62
C ARG A 119 19.53 -25.27 -23.24
N VAL A 120 20.57 -24.54 -23.63
CA VAL A 120 20.43 -23.20 -24.20
C VAL A 120 20.68 -23.28 -25.71
N ASP A 121 19.68 -22.86 -26.48
CA ASP A 121 19.81 -22.83 -27.92
C ASP A 121 20.62 -21.60 -28.39
N LYS A 122 21.06 -21.66 -29.68
CA LYS A 122 21.70 -20.50 -30.31
C LYS A 122 20.77 -19.28 -30.28
N LYS A 123 21.39 -18.10 -30.29
CA LYS A 123 20.68 -16.84 -30.40
C LYS A 123 19.71 -16.83 -31.58
N VAL A 124 18.41 -16.56 -31.30
CA VAL A 124 17.35 -16.56 -32.34
C VAL A 124 17.06 -15.13 -32.82
N GLU A 125 17.15 -14.17 -31.92
CA GLU A 125 16.72 -12.80 -32.22
C GLU A 125 17.61 -11.79 -31.48
N THR A 126 17.84 -10.64 -32.08
CA THR A 126 18.46 -9.50 -31.45
C THR A 126 17.54 -8.30 -31.61
N SER A 127 17.06 -7.73 -30.49
CA SER A 127 16.37 -6.45 -30.47
C SER A 127 17.32 -5.33 -30.04
N ILE A 128 17.05 -4.10 -30.47
CA ILE A 128 17.95 -2.95 -30.25
C ILE A 128 17.20 -1.86 -29.51
N ILE A 129 17.77 -1.41 -28.42
CA ILE A 129 17.41 -0.13 -27.78
C ILE A 129 18.28 0.92 -28.48
N LYS A 130 17.68 1.73 -29.34
CA LYS A 130 18.43 2.67 -30.18
C LYS A 130 18.95 3.86 -29.38
N LYS A 131 20.09 4.40 -29.80
CA LYS A 131 20.57 5.70 -29.34
C LYS A 131 19.44 6.75 -29.47
N ASN A 132 19.29 7.58 -28.44
CA ASN A 132 18.23 8.61 -28.33
C ASN A 132 16.78 8.09 -28.38
N GLN A 133 16.54 6.80 -28.23
CA GLN A 133 15.18 6.26 -28.12
C GLN A 133 14.51 6.79 -26.85
N THR A 134 13.30 7.32 -26.99
CA THR A 134 12.54 7.89 -25.85
C THR A 134 11.27 7.11 -25.52
N LEU A 135 10.65 6.46 -26.51
CA LEU A 135 9.35 5.78 -26.35
C LEU A 135 9.38 4.38 -26.97
N ASN A 136 8.31 3.63 -26.77
CA ASN A 136 8.08 2.30 -27.36
C ASN A 136 9.07 1.23 -26.91
N PHE A 137 9.38 1.22 -25.60
CA PHE A 137 10.16 0.13 -25.01
C PHE A 137 9.26 -1.08 -24.73
N SER A 138 9.73 -2.25 -25.13
CA SER A 138 9.08 -3.51 -24.72
C SER A 138 9.29 -3.78 -23.22
N GLN A 139 8.47 -4.66 -22.64
CA GLN A 139 8.66 -5.08 -21.24
C GLN A 139 10.05 -5.70 -21.00
N VAL A 140 10.60 -6.41 -22.00
CA VAL A 140 11.94 -6.97 -21.94
C VAL A 140 12.99 -5.86 -21.88
N HIS A 141 12.86 -4.83 -22.75
CA HIS A 141 13.76 -3.67 -22.74
C HIS A 141 13.75 -2.97 -21.37
N GLU A 142 12.57 -2.70 -20.80
CA GLU A 142 12.47 -2.08 -19.46
C GLU A 142 13.16 -2.91 -18.38
N LYS A 143 12.98 -4.25 -18.40
CA LYS A 143 13.63 -5.14 -17.44
C LYS A 143 15.14 -5.16 -17.60
N ILE A 144 15.65 -5.22 -18.81
CA ILE A 144 17.10 -5.16 -19.10
C ILE A 144 17.68 -3.81 -18.66
N ILE A 145 17.05 -2.69 -19.00
CA ILE A 145 17.47 -1.35 -18.56
C ILE A 145 17.52 -1.27 -17.02
N PHE A 146 16.50 -1.80 -16.33
CA PHE A 146 16.48 -1.82 -14.88
C PHE A 146 17.61 -2.67 -14.27
N MET A 147 17.95 -3.80 -14.92
CA MET A 147 19.08 -4.64 -14.50
C MET A 147 20.41 -3.93 -14.68
N ILE A 148 20.60 -3.19 -15.76
CA ILE A 148 21.80 -2.37 -15.98
C ILE A 148 21.92 -1.30 -14.88
N ILE A 149 20.84 -0.58 -14.59
CA ILE A 149 20.80 0.43 -13.52
C ILE A 149 21.16 -0.21 -12.17
N ARG A 150 20.60 -1.39 -11.89
CA ARG A 150 20.91 -2.17 -10.69
C ARG A 150 22.38 -2.57 -10.63
N GLU A 151 22.95 -3.02 -11.73
CA GLU A 151 24.36 -3.39 -11.83
C GLU A 151 25.27 -2.21 -11.50
N ILE A 152 24.99 -1.03 -12.06
CA ILE A 152 25.74 0.20 -11.78
C ILE A 152 25.75 0.52 -10.28
N LEU A 153 24.58 0.45 -9.61
CA LEU A 153 24.47 0.75 -8.19
C LEU A 153 25.14 -0.29 -7.29
N THR A 154 25.09 -1.57 -7.66
CA THR A 154 25.66 -2.66 -6.86
C THR A 154 27.20 -2.76 -6.95
N THR A 155 27.84 -1.97 -7.79
CA THR A 155 29.31 -1.80 -7.75
C THR A 155 29.77 -1.07 -6.51
N ASN A 156 28.88 -0.30 -5.86
CA ASN A 156 29.17 0.32 -4.57
C ASN A 156 28.96 -0.70 -3.44
N PRO A 157 29.99 -1.10 -2.68
CA PRO A 157 29.89 -2.12 -1.64
C PRO A 157 29.00 -1.72 -0.46
N ASN A 158 28.81 -0.40 -0.26
CA ASN A 158 27.94 0.14 0.77
C ASN A 158 26.46 0.06 0.41
N VAL A 159 26.12 -0.35 -0.83
CA VAL A 159 24.73 -0.49 -1.29
C VAL A 159 24.29 -1.94 -1.18
N LYS A 160 23.37 -2.22 -0.28
CA LYS A 160 22.68 -3.52 -0.19
C LYS A 160 21.34 -3.50 -0.87
N VAL A 161 21.06 -4.56 -1.62
CA VAL A 161 19.83 -4.67 -2.43
C VAL A 161 18.87 -5.68 -1.83
N ASP A 162 17.61 -5.25 -1.66
CA ASP A 162 16.48 -6.11 -1.34
C ASP A 162 15.35 -5.87 -2.35
N LYS A 163 15.25 -6.74 -3.35
CA LYS A 163 14.37 -6.61 -4.54
C LYS A 163 14.66 -5.32 -5.32
N ASP A 164 13.70 -4.39 -5.33
CA ASP A 164 13.79 -3.09 -6.01
C ASP A 164 14.20 -1.95 -5.04
N ASN A 165 14.62 -2.31 -3.82
CA ASN A 165 15.06 -1.35 -2.82
C ASN A 165 16.58 -1.46 -2.65
N PHE A 166 17.23 -0.32 -2.52
CA PHE A 166 18.67 -0.15 -2.37
C PHE A 166 18.91 0.60 -1.06
N TYR A 167 19.66 0.02 -0.12
CA TYR A 167 19.90 0.59 1.20
C TYR A 167 21.37 0.89 1.38
N LEU A 168 21.68 2.06 1.96
CA LEU A 168 23.02 2.46 2.34
C LEU A 168 23.34 1.86 3.72
N GLU A 169 24.38 1.06 3.81
CA GLU A 169 24.77 0.41 5.09
C GLU A 169 25.69 1.29 5.94
N ASN A 170 26.33 2.29 5.35
CA ASN A 170 27.16 3.25 6.07
C ASN A 170 26.33 4.35 6.74
N ASN A 171 26.79 4.77 7.93
CA ASN A 171 26.22 5.89 8.70
C ASN A 171 24.69 5.82 8.95
N PRO A 172 24.17 4.74 9.53
CA PRO A 172 22.76 4.67 9.90
C PRO A 172 22.44 5.65 11.04
N HIS A 173 21.24 6.21 11.04
CA HIS A 173 20.75 7.02 12.15
C HIS A 173 20.34 6.14 13.32
N LYS A 174 20.94 6.34 14.51
CA LYS A 174 20.59 5.61 15.73
C LYS A 174 19.40 6.28 16.44
N ILE A 175 18.47 5.47 16.94
CA ILE A 175 17.35 5.88 17.82
C ILE A 175 17.28 4.87 18.97
N GLU A 176 17.17 5.36 20.20
CA GLU A 176 16.99 4.52 21.38
C GLU A 176 15.53 4.15 21.56
N GLY A 177 15.25 2.88 21.78
CA GLY A 177 13.96 2.33 22.17
C GLY A 177 14.02 1.72 23.58
N THR A 178 12.93 1.12 24.00
CA THR A 178 12.83 0.42 25.28
C THR A 178 13.58 -0.92 25.20
N GLY A 179 14.73 -1.02 25.85
CA GLY A 179 15.53 -2.26 25.89
C GLY A 179 16.34 -2.59 24.63
N GLN A 180 16.34 -1.74 23.58
CA GLN A 180 17.18 -1.91 22.40
C GLN A 180 17.39 -0.60 21.63
N SER A 181 18.46 -0.54 20.84
CA SER A 181 18.67 0.53 19.87
C SER A 181 18.18 0.14 18.48
N TYR A 182 17.77 1.13 17.71
CA TYR A 182 17.36 0.97 16.32
C TYR A 182 18.24 1.79 15.39
N TYR A 183 18.62 1.18 14.28
CA TYR A 183 19.42 1.81 13.23
C TYR A 183 18.57 2.01 11.98
N ILE A 184 18.40 3.27 11.58
CA ILE A 184 17.66 3.64 10.38
C ILE A 184 18.64 3.81 9.24
N HIS A 185 18.58 2.92 8.27
CA HIS A 185 19.38 2.98 7.05
C HIS A 185 18.60 3.74 5.98
N ASP A 186 19.19 4.77 5.42
CA ASP A 186 18.67 5.46 4.25
C ASP A 186 18.72 4.54 3.03
N GLY A 187 17.78 4.73 2.12
CA GLY A 187 17.72 3.91 0.93
C GLY A 187 16.79 4.48 -0.13
N TYR A 188 16.77 3.78 -1.26
CA TYR A 188 16.04 4.19 -2.46
C TYR A 188 15.20 3.04 -2.99
N LYS A 189 14.03 3.37 -3.51
CA LYS A 189 13.23 2.47 -4.32
C LYS A 189 13.23 3.00 -5.75
N LEU A 190 13.83 2.26 -6.66
CA LEU A 190 13.87 2.62 -8.07
C LEU A 190 12.79 1.90 -8.85
N SER A 191 12.24 2.56 -9.84
CA SER A 191 11.30 1.96 -10.81
C SER A 191 11.38 2.72 -12.13
N LEU A 192 11.11 2.01 -13.23
CA LEU A 192 10.99 2.61 -14.55
C LEU A 192 9.52 2.85 -14.88
N LYS A 193 9.27 3.91 -15.67
CA LYS A 193 7.96 4.21 -16.21
C LYS A 193 8.10 4.88 -17.58
N GLN A 194 7.37 4.38 -18.56
CA GLN A 194 7.19 5.08 -19.82
C GLN A 194 6.22 6.23 -19.62
N THR A 195 6.69 7.45 -19.88
CA THR A 195 5.92 8.69 -19.76
C THR A 195 5.91 9.43 -21.08
N GLU A 196 5.11 10.46 -21.21
CA GLU A 196 5.05 11.28 -22.45
C GLU A 196 6.39 11.96 -22.80
N VAL A 197 7.24 12.19 -21.80
CA VAL A 197 8.59 12.78 -22.02
C VAL A 197 9.67 11.71 -22.27
N GLY A 198 9.31 10.43 -22.23
CA GLY A 198 10.20 9.29 -22.47
C GLY A 198 10.21 8.29 -21.31
N LEU A 199 11.12 7.32 -21.41
CA LEU A 199 11.36 6.36 -20.33
C LEU A 199 12.03 7.08 -19.16
N CYS A 200 11.40 7.09 -17.98
CA CYS A 200 11.90 7.78 -16.80
C CYS A 200 12.30 6.78 -15.70
N LEU A 201 13.43 7.09 -15.03
CA LEU A 201 13.77 6.54 -13.73
C LEU A 201 13.01 7.30 -12.64
N ILE A 202 12.19 6.63 -11.86
CA ILE A 202 11.53 7.19 -10.68
C ILE A 202 12.34 6.84 -9.44
N VAL A 203 12.79 7.84 -8.69
CA VAL A 203 13.59 7.71 -7.48
C VAL A 203 12.73 7.94 -6.25
N GLY A 204 12.32 6.88 -5.58
CA GLY A 204 11.60 6.94 -4.31
C GLY A 204 12.54 6.78 -3.11
N ILE A 205 12.30 7.51 -2.02
CA ILE A 205 13.05 7.36 -0.77
C ILE A 205 12.43 6.25 0.06
N LYS A 206 13.26 5.41 0.63
CA LYS A 206 12.91 4.30 1.53
C LYS A 206 13.86 4.30 2.73
N ASN A 207 13.34 3.93 3.88
CA ASN A 207 14.15 3.71 5.07
C ASN A 207 13.98 2.26 5.52
N ARG A 208 15.03 1.68 6.08
CA ARG A 208 15.02 0.37 6.71
C ARG A 208 15.41 0.53 8.17
N VAL A 209 14.53 0.09 9.06
CA VAL A 209 14.79 0.07 10.50
C VAL A 209 15.27 -1.32 10.88
N LYS A 210 16.46 -1.41 11.48
CA LYS A 210 17.01 -2.62 12.07
C LYS A 210 17.17 -2.39 13.57
N GLY A 211 16.72 -3.34 14.40
CA GLY A 211 17.11 -3.39 15.80
C GLY A 211 18.51 -3.99 15.94
N ASP A 212 19.14 -3.79 17.08
CA ASP A 212 20.40 -4.46 17.44
C ASP A 212 20.18 -5.76 18.21
N LEU A 213 18.96 -5.99 18.70
CA LEU A 213 18.64 -7.17 19.48
C LEU A 213 18.55 -8.41 18.57
N ASN A 214 19.33 -9.43 18.86
CA ASN A 214 19.21 -10.73 18.23
C ASN A 214 18.04 -11.53 18.86
N VAL A 215 17.64 -12.63 18.23
CA VAL A 215 16.50 -13.42 18.70
C VAL A 215 16.81 -14.14 20.01
N TYR A 216 18.08 -14.52 20.26
CA TYR A 216 18.49 -15.15 21.52
C TYR A 216 18.35 -14.16 22.69
N ASP A 217 18.89 -12.95 22.56
CA ASP A 217 18.78 -11.93 23.60
C ASP A 217 17.32 -11.56 23.85
N ALA A 218 16.48 -11.50 22.80
CA ALA A 218 15.04 -11.25 22.95
C ALA A 218 14.31 -12.36 23.69
N LEU A 219 14.80 -13.62 23.64
CA LEU A 219 14.26 -14.75 24.39
C LEU A 219 14.73 -14.74 25.85
N MET A 220 16.00 -14.39 26.09
CA MET A 220 16.69 -14.62 27.34
C MET A 220 16.90 -13.35 28.19
N TYR A 221 16.66 -12.15 27.61
CA TYR A 221 16.89 -10.89 28.31
C TYR A 221 15.92 -10.69 29.48
N GLU A 222 16.44 -10.73 30.71
CA GLU A 222 15.65 -10.76 31.94
C GLU A 222 14.90 -9.45 32.24
N GLU A 223 15.50 -8.29 31.96
CA GLU A 223 14.89 -7.00 32.32
C GLU A 223 13.61 -6.67 31.55
N SER A 224 13.48 -7.12 30.29
CA SER A 224 12.28 -6.90 29.47
C SER A 224 11.18 -7.95 29.70
N ASN A 225 11.48 -9.03 30.39
CA ASN A 225 10.63 -10.21 30.53
C ASN A 225 10.31 -10.59 32.00
N TYR A 226 10.41 -9.65 32.93
CA TYR A 226 10.17 -9.89 34.35
C TYR A 226 8.76 -10.45 34.57
N GLY A 227 8.68 -11.71 35.06
CA GLY A 227 7.40 -12.40 35.30
C GLY A 227 6.74 -13.04 34.06
N VAL A 228 7.41 -13.04 32.90
CA VAL A 228 6.93 -13.71 31.67
C VAL A 228 7.70 -15.03 31.50
N ASP A 229 6.98 -16.15 31.38
CA ASP A 229 7.61 -17.45 31.16
C ASP A 229 8.19 -17.63 29.74
N LEU A 230 8.98 -18.67 29.52
CA LEU A 230 9.65 -18.89 28.24
C LEU A 230 8.64 -19.19 27.12
N GLU A 231 7.54 -19.86 27.41
CA GLU A 231 6.51 -20.20 26.43
C GLU A 231 5.81 -18.93 25.92
N GLU A 232 5.43 -18.02 26.81
CA GLU A 232 4.85 -16.72 26.45
C GLU A 232 5.84 -15.87 25.63
N ARG A 233 7.14 -15.89 25.96
CA ARG A 233 8.19 -15.19 25.18
C ARG A 233 8.31 -15.76 23.76
N ILE A 234 8.25 -17.10 23.62
CA ILE A 234 8.23 -17.77 22.32
C ILE A 234 6.99 -17.34 21.53
N GLU A 235 5.80 -17.39 22.13
CA GLU A 235 4.57 -16.94 21.47
C GLU A 235 4.63 -15.50 20.99
N ASN A 236 5.25 -14.60 21.76
CA ASN A 236 5.46 -13.21 21.42
C ASN A 236 6.43 -13.01 20.24
N LEU A 237 7.29 -13.97 19.93
CA LEU A 237 8.22 -13.93 18.80
C LEU A 237 7.69 -14.63 17.55
N ILE A 238 6.75 -15.56 17.68
CA ILE A 238 6.13 -16.24 16.53
C ILE A 238 5.46 -15.21 15.62
N GLY A 239 5.75 -15.33 14.32
CA GLY A 239 5.25 -14.39 13.30
C GLY A 239 6.10 -13.14 13.09
N LYS A 240 6.99 -12.78 14.03
CA LYS A 240 7.96 -11.69 13.81
C LYS A 240 8.99 -12.06 12.73
N ARG A 241 9.65 -11.08 12.22
CA ARG A 241 10.66 -11.25 11.16
C ARG A 241 12.06 -11.03 11.72
N PHE A 242 13.02 -11.77 11.20
CA PHE A 242 14.43 -11.62 11.51
C PHE A 242 15.28 -11.65 10.24
N VAL A 243 16.51 -11.20 10.34
CA VAL A 243 17.53 -11.26 9.29
C VAL A 243 18.67 -12.08 9.80
N PRO A 244 18.96 -13.25 9.19
CA PRO A 244 20.18 -13.99 9.50
C PRO A 244 21.42 -13.15 9.18
N GLU A 245 22.45 -13.27 9.99
CA GLU A 245 23.71 -12.57 9.75
C GLU A 245 24.30 -12.96 8.38
N GLY A 246 24.87 -12.01 7.65
CA GLY A 246 25.35 -12.23 6.29
C GLY A 246 24.25 -12.29 5.21
N SER A 247 22.97 -12.26 5.58
CA SER A 247 21.85 -12.27 4.63
C SER A 247 21.23 -10.89 4.49
N SER A 248 20.85 -10.51 3.26
CA SER A 248 20.01 -9.33 3.02
C SER A 248 18.50 -9.61 3.12
N LYS A 249 18.10 -10.91 3.19
CA LYS A 249 16.71 -11.33 3.13
C LYS A 249 16.14 -11.61 4.52
N SER A 250 15.05 -10.92 4.88
CA SER A 250 14.32 -11.22 6.13
C SER A 250 13.51 -12.51 6.02
N LYS A 251 13.49 -13.30 7.11
CA LYS A 251 12.68 -14.50 7.30
C LYS A 251 11.61 -14.27 8.36
N GLN A 252 10.59 -15.11 8.40
CA GLN A 252 9.53 -15.05 9.41
C GLN A 252 9.69 -16.24 10.35
N ILE A 253 9.65 -15.98 11.64
CA ILE A 253 9.63 -17.02 12.69
C ILE A 253 8.30 -17.77 12.54
N TYR A 254 8.38 -19.04 12.22
CA TYR A 254 7.21 -19.91 12.19
C TYR A 254 6.95 -20.49 13.57
N ASP A 255 8.04 -20.90 14.23
CA ASP A 255 8.05 -21.49 15.58
C ASP A 255 9.45 -21.42 16.16
N ILE A 256 9.63 -21.67 17.46
CA ILE A 256 10.91 -21.82 18.14
C ILE A 256 10.87 -23.15 18.89
N SER A 257 11.70 -24.09 18.45
CA SER A 257 11.77 -25.44 19.03
C SER A 257 12.73 -25.48 20.20
N GLN A 258 12.26 -25.86 21.36
CA GLN A 258 13.06 -26.08 22.55
C GLN A 258 13.84 -27.41 22.50
N ASP A 259 13.29 -28.42 21.81
CA ASP A 259 13.92 -29.74 21.65
C ASP A 259 15.10 -29.75 20.67
N LYS A 260 15.18 -28.75 19.80
CA LYS A 260 16.25 -28.61 18.80
C LYS A 260 17.21 -27.49 19.22
N THR A 261 18.49 -27.86 19.34
CA THR A 261 19.56 -26.95 19.71
C THR A 261 20.68 -26.99 18.67
N PRO A 262 21.60 -26.02 18.64
CA PRO A 262 22.77 -26.06 17.77
C PRO A 262 23.65 -27.30 18.00
N SER A 263 23.70 -27.84 19.22
CA SER A 263 24.50 -29.02 19.60
C SER A 263 23.90 -30.34 19.08
N ASN A 264 22.55 -30.45 19.04
CA ASN A 264 21.87 -31.72 18.69
C ASN A 264 21.21 -31.75 17.29
N THR A 265 21.28 -30.67 16.53
CA THR A 265 20.60 -30.59 15.23
C THR A 265 21.59 -30.67 14.08
N SER A 266 21.42 -31.65 13.19
CA SER A 266 22.23 -31.83 11.98
C SER A 266 21.79 -30.86 10.88
N ILE A 267 22.73 -30.51 9.98
CA ILE A 267 22.47 -29.63 8.83
C ILE A 267 23.07 -30.20 7.55
N ASN A 268 22.29 -30.17 6.47
CA ASN A 268 22.75 -30.49 5.13
C ASN A 268 23.12 -29.22 4.36
N TYR A 269 24.35 -29.08 3.94
CA TYR A 269 24.86 -27.95 3.18
C TYR A 269 25.61 -28.43 1.93
N GLY A 270 25.05 -28.10 0.76
CA GLY A 270 25.55 -28.66 -0.50
C GLY A 270 25.37 -30.18 -0.56
N THR A 271 26.45 -30.90 -0.76
CA THR A 271 26.54 -32.38 -0.79
C THR A 271 26.91 -32.96 0.58
N GLU A 272 27.28 -32.14 1.55
CA GLU A 272 27.77 -32.58 2.86
C GLU A 272 26.71 -32.48 3.95
N THR A 273 26.79 -33.41 4.90
CA THR A 273 25.93 -33.43 6.09
C THR A 273 26.82 -33.23 7.33
N TYR A 274 26.57 -32.12 8.03
CA TYR A 274 27.26 -31.83 9.29
C TYR A 274 26.44 -32.39 10.45
N THR A 275 27.11 -33.00 11.41
CA THR A 275 26.47 -33.66 12.57
C THR A 275 25.71 -32.69 13.44
N ASN A 276 26.17 -31.42 13.54
CA ASN A 276 25.50 -30.36 14.28
C ASN A 276 25.82 -28.97 13.69
N TYR A 277 25.09 -27.94 14.14
CA TYR A 277 25.31 -26.55 13.71
C TYR A 277 26.62 -25.97 14.22
N ILE A 278 27.13 -26.43 15.37
CA ILE A 278 28.40 -25.95 15.93
C ILE A 278 29.55 -26.24 14.96
N LYS A 279 29.62 -27.50 14.48
CA LYS A 279 30.65 -27.90 13.51
C LYS A 279 30.49 -27.14 12.18
N PHE A 280 29.25 -27.01 11.67
CA PHE A 280 28.98 -26.25 10.46
C PHE A 280 29.43 -24.79 10.57
N PHE A 281 29.10 -24.11 11.70
CA PHE A 281 29.49 -22.70 11.91
C PHE A 281 31.00 -22.55 12.00
N LYS A 282 31.68 -23.46 12.72
CA LYS A 282 33.16 -23.46 12.84
C LYS A 282 33.83 -23.70 11.49
N ASP A 283 33.41 -24.76 10.76
CA ASP A 283 34.12 -25.22 9.57
C ASP A 283 33.84 -24.36 8.34
N ILE A 284 32.58 -23.93 8.14
CA ILE A 284 32.15 -23.22 6.94
C ILE A 284 32.07 -21.72 7.16
N LEU A 285 31.44 -21.27 8.25
CA LEU A 285 31.20 -19.84 8.49
C LEU A 285 32.35 -19.17 9.26
N LYS A 286 33.30 -19.97 9.78
CA LYS A 286 34.45 -19.52 10.61
C LYS A 286 33.98 -18.69 11.83
N LYS A 287 32.90 -19.14 12.47
CA LYS A 287 32.25 -18.50 13.64
C LYS A 287 32.05 -19.50 14.76
N GLU A 288 32.01 -19.00 15.98
CA GLU A 288 31.78 -19.80 17.18
C GLU A 288 30.36 -19.51 17.76
N ILE A 289 29.61 -20.56 18.03
CA ILE A 289 28.29 -20.45 18.70
C ILE A 289 28.54 -20.35 20.20
N LYS A 290 28.17 -19.22 20.82
CA LYS A 290 28.38 -18.96 22.25
C LYS A 290 27.42 -19.76 23.14
N HIS A 291 26.19 -19.99 22.62
CA HIS A 291 25.12 -20.68 23.35
C HIS A 291 24.71 -21.95 22.62
N PRO A 292 25.43 -23.07 22.81
CA PRO A 292 25.22 -24.31 22.06
C PRO A 292 23.86 -24.98 22.29
N ASP A 293 23.23 -24.72 23.44
CA ASP A 293 21.95 -25.32 23.85
C ASP A 293 20.75 -24.37 23.71
N GLN A 294 20.94 -23.26 22.99
CA GLN A 294 19.84 -22.33 22.70
C GLN A 294 18.76 -23.01 21.84
N PRO A 295 17.46 -22.68 22.04
CA PRO A 295 16.38 -23.19 21.19
C PRO A 295 16.54 -22.71 19.76
N MET A 296 16.12 -23.50 18.76
CA MET A 296 16.29 -23.18 17.33
C MET A 296 15.06 -22.52 16.73
N ILE A 297 15.26 -21.47 15.92
CA ILE A 297 14.18 -20.85 15.16
C ILE A 297 13.79 -21.75 13.99
N LEU A 298 12.49 -22.04 13.84
CA LEU A 298 11.95 -22.72 12.68
C LEU A 298 11.39 -21.72 11.68
N VAL A 299 11.84 -21.85 10.44
CA VAL A 299 11.29 -21.12 9.28
C VAL A 299 10.62 -22.11 8.36
N LYS A 300 9.33 -21.88 8.09
CA LYS A 300 8.58 -22.69 7.16
C LYS A 300 8.93 -22.31 5.73
N CYS A 301 9.48 -23.26 4.98
CA CYS A 301 9.72 -23.15 3.56
C CYS A 301 8.71 -23.97 2.76
N LYS A 302 8.44 -23.55 1.53
CA LYS A 302 7.68 -24.39 0.60
C LYS A 302 8.62 -25.48 0.11
N GLY A 303 8.34 -26.73 0.47
CA GLY A 303 8.91 -27.90 -0.17
C GLY A 303 8.19 -28.20 -1.50
N PRO A 304 8.71 -29.15 -2.27
CA PRO A 304 7.99 -29.71 -3.41
C PRO A 304 6.62 -30.25 -2.99
N GLU A 305 5.66 -30.26 -3.90
CA GLU A 305 4.31 -30.79 -3.73
C GLU A 305 3.54 -30.27 -2.48
N ASN A 306 3.79 -29.04 -2.04
CA ASN A 306 3.21 -28.47 -0.82
C ASN A 306 3.67 -29.14 0.51
N GLU A 307 4.70 -29.96 0.51
CA GLU A 307 5.27 -30.45 1.75
C GLU A 307 5.83 -29.29 2.60
N LYS A 308 5.58 -29.38 3.88
CA LYS A 308 6.08 -28.41 4.86
C LYS A 308 7.54 -28.73 5.14
N LYS A 309 8.47 -28.00 4.53
CA LYS A 309 9.88 -28.08 4.90
C LYS A 309 10.21 -27.00 5.91
N TYR A 310 10.90 -27.37 6.96
CA TYR A 310 11.37 -26.44 7.99
C TYR A 310 12.89 -26.31 7.90
N ILE A 311 13.36 -25.07 8.01
CA ILE A 311 14.78 -24.74 8.08
C ILE A 311 15.02 -24.16 9.46
N HIS A 312 16.05 -24.66 10.14
CA HIS A 312 16.45 -24.17 11.44
C HIS A 312 17.46 -23.02 11.31
N TYR A 313 17.38 -22.06 12.22
CA TYR A 313 18.33 -20.97 12.34
C TYR A 313 18.76 -20.81 13.79
N VAL A 314 20.03 -20.43 13.99
CA VAL A 314 20.61 -20.19 15.32
C VAL A 314 20.23 -18.79 15.77
N PRO A 315 19.48 -18.61 16.88
CA PRO A 315 18.94 -17.33 17.32
C PRO A 315 19.97 -16.22 17.54
N GLU A 316 21.13 -16.51 18.13
CA GLU A 316 22.17 -15.51 18.39
C GLU A 316 22.75 -14.88 17.10
N TYR A 317 22.60 -15.55 15.95
CA TYR A 317 23.00 -15.05 14.62
C TYR A 317 21.80 -14.52 13.81
N CYS A 318 20.70 -14.22 14.47
CA CYS A 318 19.48 -13.75 13.83
C CYS A 318 19.01 -12.45 14.47
N THR A 319 19.17 -11.30 13.80
CA THR A 319 18.73 -10.00 14.29
C THR A 319 17.25 -9.80 14.02
N LEU A 320 16.49 -9.37 15.02
CA LEU A 320 15.06 -9.04 14.85
C LEU A 320 14.89 -7.87 13.87
N ASN A 321 13.93 -8.00 12.97
CA ASN A 321 13.63 -7.01 11.95
C ASN A 321 12.26 -6.36 12.22
N GLY A 322 12.26 -5.05 12.37
CA GLY A 322 11.06 -4.27 12.70
C GLY A 322 11.15 -3.68 14.10
N ILE A 323 10.10 -2.98 14.49
CA ILE A 323 9.99 -2.29 15.76
C ILE A 323 9.15 -3.17 16.69
N ASN A 324 9.53 -3.28 17.95
CA ASN A 324 8.74 -4.03 18.93
C ASN A 324 7.43 -3.31 19.29
N GLN A 325 6.48 -4.03 19.89
CA GLN A 325 5.16 -3.49 20.19
C GLN A 325 5.21 -2.37 21.24
N ASN A 326 6.06 -2.50 22.26
CA ASN A 326 6.21 -1.51 23.32
C ASN A 326 6.71 -0.17 22.76
N ASP A 327 7.71 -0.22 21.86
CA ASP A 327 8.24 0.98 21.21
C ASP A 327 7.23 1.61 20.21
N ILE A 328 6.37 0.80 19.57
CA ILE A 328 5.26 1.33 18.75
C ILE A 328 4.25 2.08 19.62
N GLU A 329 4.07 1.67 20.87
CA GLU A 329 3.17 2.32 21.82
C GLU A 329 3.81 3.51 22.52
N ASP A 330 5.14 3.61 22.55
CA ASP A 330 5.87 4.76 23.09
C ASP A 330 5.75 5.97 22.14
N PHE A 331 5.14 7.03 22.68
CA PHE A 331 4.91 8.26 21.92
C PHE A 331 6.21 9.00 21.56
N ASN A 332 7.20 9.02 22.46
CA ASN A 332 8.46 9.74 22.25
C ASN A 332 9.33 9.02 21.20
N PHE A 333 9.40 7.68 21.30
CA PHE A 333 10.07 6.87 20.29
C PHE A 333 9.44 7.07 18.88
N MET A 334 8.10 7.05 18.80
CA MET A 334 7.41 7.24 17.52
C MET A 334 7.58 8.66 16.94
N ILE A 335 7.77 9.67 17.78
CA ILE A 335 8.14 11.03 17.32
C ILE A 335 9.56 10.99 16.72
N ALA A 336 10.55 10.51 17.46
CA ALA A 336 11.95 10.43 17.00
C ALA A 336 12.07 9.63 15.70
N LEU A 337 11.37 8.50 15.59
CA LEU A 337 11.28 7.71 14.36
C LEU A 337 10.66 8.49 13.21
N SER A 338 9.56 9.22 13.49
CA SER A 338 8.86 10.02 12.47
C SER A 338 9.74 11.16 11.93
N GLU A 339 10.49 11.84 12.77
CA GLU A 339 11.40 12.91 12.37
C GLU A 339 12.48 12.43 11.38
N LYS A 340 12.98 11.21 11.56
CA LYS A 340 13.98 10.62 10.66
C LYS A 340 13.40 9.98 9.40
N THR A 341 12.15 9.49 9.44
CA THR A 341 11.55 8.73 8.32
C THR A 341 10.56 9.52 7.50
N LYS A 342 9.93 10.56 8.06
CA LYS A 342 8.96 11.42 7.37
C LYS A 342 9.60 12.72 6.92
N LEU A 343 10.44 12.62 5.89
CA LEU A 343 11.16 13.76 5.33
C LEU A 343 10.23 14.82 4.74
N GLU A 344 10.45 16.07 5.08
CA GLU A 344 9.81 17.22 4.45
C GLU A 344 10.27 17.39 2.97
N PRO A 345 9.54 18.14 2.16
CA PRO A 345 9.81 18.25 0.72
C PRO A 345 11.27 18.58 0.36
N ASP A 346 11.86 19.62 0.94
CA ASP A 346 13.24 20.04 0.64
C ASP A 346 14.25 18.95 0.97
N GLU A 347 14.12 18.30 2.13
CA GLU A 347 15.02 17.23 2.55
C GLU A 347 14.87 16.00 1.66
N LYS A 348 13.63 15.67 1.29
CA LYS A 348 13.39 14.55 0.38
C LYS A 348 14.02 14.78 -0.99
N ILE A 349 13.94 15.99 -1.52
CA ILE A 349 14.56 16.34 -2.80
C ILE A 349 16.08 16.26 -2.73
N LYS A 350 16.69 16.73 -1.62
CA LYS A 350 18.14 16.52 -1.38
C LYS A 350 18.52 15.04 -1.43
N GLN A 351 17.76 14.18 -0.78
CA GLN A 351 18.01 12.73 -0.81
C GLN A 351 17.82 12.12 -2.22
N ILE A 352 16.86 12.62 -3.02
CA ILE A 352 16.68 12.20 -4.40
C ILE A 352 17.90 12.56 -5.24
N TYR A 353 18.44 13.79 -5.11
CA TYR A 353 19.66 14.16 -5.82
C TYR A 353 20.90 13.39 -5.36
N LYS A 354 21.02 13.08 -4.05
CA LYS A 354 22.09 12.16 -3.56
C LYS A 354 22.02 10.80 -4.24
N CYS A 355 20.82 10.26 -4.49
CA CYS A 355 20.68 9.03 -5.26
C CYS A 355 21.20 9.18 -6.70
N LEU A 356 20.86 10.28 -7.37
CA LEU A 356 21.35 10.54 -8.73
C LEU A 356 22.87 10.78 -8.78
N ASP A 357 23.43 11.34 -7.71
CA ASP A 357 24.88 11.53 -7.60
C ASP A 357 25.66 10.20 -7.51
N LEU A 358 25.00 9.11 -7.10
CA LEU A 358 25.58 7.76 -7.19
C LEU A 358 25.84 7.30 -8.64
N PHE A 359 25.19 7.98 -9.60
CA PHE A 359 25.35 7.69 -11.02
C PHE A 359 26.24 8.71 -11.76
N LYS A 360 26.76 9.79 -11.11
CA LYS A 360 27.60 10.81 -11.74
C LYS A 360 29.09 10.51 -11.54
N ASP A 361 29.90 10.94 -12.52
CA ASP A 361 31.37 10.92 -12.41
C ASP A 361 31.88 11.87 -11.34
N LYS A 362 32.91 11.46 -10.60
CA LYS A 362 33.59 12.36 -9.66
C LYS A 362 34.26 13.57 -10.34
N THR A 363 34.62 13.46 -11.62
CA THR A 363 35.28 14.52 -12.39
C THR A 363 34.38 15.73 -12.64
N GLU A 364 33.05 15.58 -12.61
CA GLU A 364 32.10 16.69 -12.74
C GLU A 364 31.73 17.36 -11.41
N ARG A 365 32.23 16.90 -10.30
CA ARG A 365 32.07 17.57 -9.00
C ARG A 365 33.01 18.78 -8.92
N LYS A 366 32.56 19.92 -9.43
CA LYS A 366 33.22 21.19 -9.08
C LYS A 366 33.12 21.36 -7.57
N PRO A 367 34.24 21.70 -6.88
CA PRO A 367 34.20 22.03 -5.47
C PRO A 367 33.33 23.27 -5.28
N LYS A 368 32.11 23.13 -4.76
CA LYS A 368 31.34 24.24 -4.24
C LYS A 368 31.78 24.50 -2.82
N ASP A 369 32.48 25.65 -2.67
CA ASP A 369 32.57 26.47 -1.47
C ASP A 369 32.26 25.86 -0.10
N ASP A 370 33.17 24.99 0.37
CA ASP A 370 33.32 24.65 1.78
C ASP A 370 34.66 25.22 2.35
N LYS A 371 35.08 26.35 1.82
CA LYS A 371 36.20 27.11 2.41
C LYS A 371 35.64 28.14 3.39
N LYS A 372 35.30 27.69 4.61
CA LYS A 372 35.23 28.59 5.80
C LYS A 372 35.08 27.88 7.16
N GLU A 373 35.35 26.60 7.29
CA GLU A 373 35.32 25.93 8.63
C GLU A 373 36.50 24.97 8.92
N GLU A 374 37.49 24.81 8.03
CA GLU A 374 38.59 23.84 8.22
C GLU A 374 39.90 24.43 8.81
N ASP A 375 40.01 25.76 8.98
CA ASP A 375 41.30 26.38 9.46
C ASP A 375 41.49 26.28 10.99
N LYS A 376 40.76 25.41 11.73
CA LYS A 376 40.97 25.22 13.17
C LYS A 376 41.14 23.78 13.68
N LYS A 377 41.44 22.81 12.81
CA LYS A 377 41.64 21.40 13.25
C LYS A 377 42.85 20.69 12.64
N GLU A 378 43.83 21.39 12.10
CA GLU A 378 44.98 20.75 11.45
C GLU A 378 46.20 20.54 12.36
N GLU A 379 46.12 20.59 13.67
CA GLU A 379 47.29 20.39 14.52
C GLU A 379 47.28 19.17 15.46
N LYS A 380 46.36 18.19 15.29
CA LYS A 380 46.44 16.93 16.03
C LYS A 380 45.95 15.75 15.18
N ASN A 381 46.72 15.25 14.25
CA ASN A 381 46.74 13.82 13.85
C ASN A 381 47.61 13.59 12.61
N LYS A 382 48.95 13.83 12.79
CA LYS A 382 49.94 13.20 11.92
C LYS A 382 50.32 11.89 12.61
N ASN A 383 49.66 10.79 12.23
CA ASN A 383 50.17 9.41 12.29
C ASN A 383 48.95 8.44 12.27
N LYS A 384 48.38 8.25 11.11
CA LYS A 384 47.72 7.01 10.66
C LYS A 384 47.38 7.20 9.17
N ILE A 385 48.40 6.89 8.36
CA ILE A 385 48.29 6.94 6.91
C ILE A 385 48.19 5.50 6.40
N ASN A 386 47.25 5.34 5.46
CA ASN A 386 47.22 4.38 4.37
C ASN A 386 46.89 2.92 4.66
N ASP A 387 45.60 2.60 4.52
CA ASP A 387 45.17 1.34 3.89
C ASP A 387 43.74 1.39 3.28
N ASN A 388 43.00 2.49 3.51
CA ASN A 388 41.60 2.60 3.04
C ASN A 388 41.39 3.47 1.78
N GLU A 389 42.31 4.34 1.41
CA GLU A 389 42.14 5.25 0.25
C GLU A 389 42.27 4.53 -1.11
N ILE A 390 43.10 3.49 -1.20
CA ILE A 390 43.31 2.77 -2.46
C ILE A 390 42.10 1.93 -2.85
N LYS A 391 41.36 1.36 -1.89
CA LYS A 391 40.17 0.56 -2.15
C LYS A 391 38.94 1.39 -2.55
N GLU A 392 38.79 2.61 -2.05
CA GLU A 392 37.66 3.49 -2.45
C GLU A 392 37.82 4.01 -3.88
N ASN A 393 39.01 4.41 -4.30
CA ASN A 393 39.24 4.93 -5.65
C ASN A 393 39.06 3.87 -6.75
N ASP A 394 39.40 2.62 -6.51
CA ASP A 394 39.22 1.52 -7.47
C ASP A 394 37.73 1.13 -7.64
N ILE A 395 36.93 1.28 -6.61
CA ILE A 395 35.51 0.94 -6.62
C ILE A 395 34.70 1.98 -7.42
N TYR A 396 35.03 3.26 -7.30
CA TYR A 396 34.38 4.33 -8.06
C TYR A 396 34.71 4.27 -9.56
N ASN A 397 35.94 3.92 -9.93
CA ASN A 397 36.34 3.70 -11.32
C ASN A 397 35.55 2.59 -12.02
N THR A 398 35.08 1.57 -11.29
CA THR A 398 34.30 0.47 -11.88
C THR A 398 32.84 0.84 -12.18
N SER A 399 32.23 1.73 -11.39
CA SER A 399 30.85 2.19 -11.66
C SER A 399 30.79 3.09 -12.89
N ASP A 400 31.76 3.99 -13.04
CA ASP A 400 31.87 4.94 -14.15
C ASP A 400 32.15 4.20 -15.45
N LYS A 401 33.10 3.25 -15.49
CA LYS A 401 33.36 2.39 -16.66
C LYS A 401 32.13 1.60 -17.09
N LYS A 402 31.30 1.11 -16.16
CA LYS A 402 30.08 0.40 -16.51
C LYS A 402 28.99 1.33 -17.05
N ARG A 403 28.87 2.54 -16.53
CA ARG A 403 27.91 3.54 -17.03
C ARG A 403 28.27 3.97 -18.45
N GLU A 404 29.52 4.28 -18.70
CA GLU A 404 30.04 4.58 -20.05
C GLU A 404 29.86 3.39 -20.99
N PHE A 405 30.08 2.16 -20.47
CA PHE A 405 29.89 0.94 -21.25
C PHE A 405 28.47 0.80 -21.77
N TYR A 406 27.43 1.10 -20.94
CA TYR A 406 26.03 1.01 -21.38
C TYR A 406 25.48 2.30 -22.01
N GLY A 407 26.18 3.43 -21.87
CA GLY A 407 25.80 4.71 -22.46
C GLY A 407 24.46 5.24 -21.92
N ILE A 408 24.19 5.05 -20.63
CA ILE A 408 22.94 5.50 -19.96
C ILE A 408 23.22 6.79 -19.17
N GLU A 409 22.40 7.82 -19.41
CA GLU A 409 22.41 9.08 -18.68
C GLU A 409 21.02 9.46 -18.19
N PHE A 410 20.97 10.28 -17.12
CA PHE A 410 19.70 10.80 -16.57
C PHE A 410 19.59 12.32 -16.81
N ASP A 411 18.54 12.70 -17.51
CA ASP A 411 18.31 14.12 -17.82
C ASP A 411 17.61 14.81 -16.65
N THR A 412 18.37 15.60 -15.90
CA THR A 412 17.85 16.40 -14.78
C THR A 412 17.27 17.75 -15.22
N SER A 413 17.49 18.17 -16.49
CA SER A 413 17.10 19.49 -17.01
C SER A 413 15.65 19.54 -17.48
N LYS A 414 15.14 18.47 -18.11
CA LYS A 414 13.80 18.42 -18.71
C LYS A 414 12.64 18.56 -17.73
N LEU A 415 12.88 18.35 -16.44
CA LEU A 415 11.85 18.38 -15.41
C LEU A 415 11.78 19.70 -14.64
N LYS A 416 12.60 20.70 -15.01
CA LYS A 416 12.66 21.98 -14.30
C LYS A 416 11.49 22.93 -14.60
N ASN A 417 10.69 22.68 -15.62
CA ASN A 417 9.60 23.58 -16.03
C ASN A 417 8.31 22.80 -16.30
N LEU A 418 7.98 21.89 -15.42
CA LEU A 418 6.69 21.23 -15.46
C LEU A 418 5.65 22.10 -14.80
N PHE A 419 4.48 22.13 -15.39
CA PHE A 419 3.32 22.84 -14.86
C PHE A 419 2.22 21.86 -14.49
N SER A 420 1.42 22.27 -13.51
CA SER A 420 0.21 21.59 -13.14
C SER A 420 -0.88 22.61 -12.82
N TYR A 421 -2.05 22.15 -12.50
CA TYR A 421 -3.21 22.99 -12.24
C TYR A 421 -3.91 22.53 -10.97
N HIS A 422 -4.67 23.44 -10.35
CA HIS A 422 -5.59 23.12 -9.28
C HIS A 422 -7.02 22.97 -9.81
N LEU A 423 -7.69 21.91 -9.39
CA LEU A 423 -9.13 21.76 -9.58
C LEU A 423 -9.87 22.60 -8.56
N LYS A 424 -10.95 23.22 -8.98
CA LYS A 424 -11.86 23.97 -8.11
C LYS A 424 -12.42 23.08 -7.02
N LYS A 425 -12.30 23.51 -5.75
CA LYS A 425 -12.87 22.79 -4.61
C LYS A 425 -14.39 22.71 -4.72
N PRO A 426 -15.01 21.61 -4.26
CA PRO A 426 -16.45 21.55 -4.18
C PRO A 426 -17.00 22.51 -3.13
N THR A 427 -18.19 23.02 -3.37
CA THR A 427 -19.01 23.68 -2.36
C THR A 427 -20.02 22.69 -1.79
N PHE A 428 -20.37 22.88 -0.53
CA PHE A 428 -21.25 21.95 0.19
C PHE A 428 -22.49 22.63 0.69
N ASN A 429 -23.50 21.82 0.84
CA ASN A 429 -24.72 22.18 1.51
C ASN A 429 -24.88 21.28 2.75
N ASN A 430 -24.83 21.84 3.97
CA ASN A 430 -24.89 21.09 5.25
C ASN A 430 -26.09 21.46 6.13
N GLY A 431 -27.02 22.19 5.61
CA GLY A 431 -28.28 22.54 6.30
C GLY A 431 -28.19 23.53 7.45
N LYS A 432 -27.02 23.96 7.91
CA LYS A 432 -26.86 24.85 9.07
C LYS A 432 -26.12 26.16 8.81
N ASN A 433 -25.23 26.24 7.83
CA ASN A 433 -24.56 27.50 7.51
C ASN A 433 -25.39 28.32 6.54
N LYS A 434 -25.55 29.62 6.81
CA LYS A 434 -26.21 30.57 5.90
C LYS A 434 -25.63 30.61 4.50
N ASN A 435 -24.40 30.13 4.32
CA ASN A 435 -23.74 29.92 3.02
C ASN A 435 -23.95 28.51 2.44
N LEU A 436 -24.65 27.64 3.16
CA LEU A 436 -24.96 26.25 2.85
C LEU A 436 -26.46 26.04 3.15
N ASN A 437 -27.31 26.82 2.49
CA ASN A 437 -28.80 26.71 2.63
C ASN A 437 -29.27 25.40 2.04
N LEU A 438 -29.50 24.42 2.92
CA LEU A 438 -30.49 23.38 2.68
C LEU A 438 -31.80 23.96 3.16
N ASN A 439 -32.68 24.33 2.25
CA ASN A 439 -34.09 24.33 2.54
C ASN A 439 -34.51 22.88 2.82
N THR A 440 -34.34 22.46 4.06
CA THR A 440 -34.65 21.14 4.54
C THR A 440 -36.09 21.02 4.97
N ASN A 441 -37.04 21.30 4.06
CA ASN A 441 -38.36 20.75 4.24
C ASN A 441 -38.46 19.28 3.82
N ASN A 442 -37.36 18.65 3.35
CA ASN A 442 -37.40 17.29 2.92
C ASN A 442 -36.27 16.50 3.61
N GLU A 443 -36.59 15.68 4.57
CA GLU A 443 -36.24 14.30 4.92
C GLU A 443 -34.82 13.81 4.69
N VAL A 444 -33.92 14.54 4.07
CA VAL A 444 -32.57 14.11 3.72
C VAL A 444 -31.59 14.82 4.61
N GLY A 445 -30.95 14.12 5.49
CA GLY A 445 -29.80 14.64 6.18
C GLY A 445 -29.69 14.35 7.67
N ARG A 446 -30.75 14.52 8.47
CA ARG A 446 -30.65 14.33 9.90
C ARG A 446 -31.67 13.34 10.43
N LEU A 447 -31.19 12.43 11.27
CA LEU A 447 -32.02 11.39 11.86
C LEU A 447 -32.84 11.89 13.02
N ASN A 448 -34.04 11.27 13.13
CA ASN A 448 -34.88 11.36 14.27
C ASN A 448 -35.11 9.95 14.84
N LEU A 449 -34.65 9.68 16.05
CA LEU A 449 -34.83 8.41 16.76
C LEU A 449 -35.72 8.63 17.98
N ASN A 450 -36.78 7.82 18.09
CA ASN A 450 -37.60 7.77 19.28
C ASN A 450 -36.96 6.93 20.38
N THR A 451 -37.45 7.04 21.61
CA THR A 451 -36.90 6.38 22.80
C THR A 451 -36.88 4.87 22.70
N ASP A 452 -37.87 4.26 22.06
CA ASP A 452 -38.03 2.82 21.87
C ASP A 452 -37.17 2.22 20.75
N GLN A 453 -36.41 3.05 20.03
CA GLN A 453 -35.64 2.65 18.85
C GLN A 453 -34.16 2.50 19.04
N TRP A 454 -33.64 2.79 20.24
CA TRP A 454 -32.22 2.70 20.52
C TRP A 454 -31.90 2.34 21.98
N LEU A 455 -30.72 1.75 22.19
CA LEU A 455 -30.20 1.33 23.49
C LEU A 455 -28.79 1.86 23.71
N PHE A 456 -28.44 2.08 24.98
CA PHE A 456 -27.11 2.42 25.42
C PHE A 456 -26.66 1.44 26.52
N LEU A 457 -25.68 0.59 26.22
CA LEU A 457 -25.10 -0.35 27.18
C LEU A 457 -23.72 0.15 27.61
N TYR A 458 -23.46 0.13 28.89
CA TYR A 458 -22.17 0.56 29.43
C TYR A 458 -21.71 -0.36 30.57
N ASN A 459 -20.38 -0.48 30.73
CA ASN A 459 -19.81 -1.24 31.84
C ASN A 459 -19.96 -0.42 33.13
N LYS A 460 -20.36 -1.07 34.22
CA LYS A 460 -20.56 -0.47 35.56
C LYS A 460 -19.36 0.32 36.06
N SER A 461 -18.16 -0.15 35.82
CA SER A 461 -16.93 0.56 36.16
C SER A 461 -16.77 1.93 35.49
N LEU A 462 -17.57 2.23 34.45
CA LEU A 462 -17.54 3.46 33.66
C LEU A 462 -18.70 4.42 33.98
N GLU A 463 -19.53 4.13 34.98
CA GLU A 463 -20.75 4.86 35.30
C GLU A 463 -20.55 6.39 35.34
N LYS A 464 -19.61 6.87 36.12
CA LYS A 464 -19.29 8.32 36.21
C LYS A 464 -18.92 8.94 34.88
N SER A 465 -18.15 8.21 34.07
CA SER A 465 -17.74 8.67 32.74
C SER A 465 -18.86 8.59 31.72
N THR A 466 -19.84 7.71 31.93
CA THR A 466 -21.06 7.59 31.13
C THR A 466 -21.91 8.84 31.26
N TYR A 467 -22.13 9.35 32.46
CA TYR A 467 -22.86 10.61 32.66
C TYR A 467 -22.19 11.80 31.96
N ASP A 468 -20.87 11.91 32.06
CA ASP A 468 -20.11 12.97 31.36
C ASP A 468 -20.22 12.84 29.82
N LEU A 469 -20.12 11.60 29.31
CA LEU A 469 -20.27 11.30 27.88
C LEU A 469 -21.67 11.72 27.38
N LEU A 470 -22.71 11.38 28.11
CA LEU A 470 -24.09 11.67 27.71
C LEU A 470 -24.40 13.17 27.77
N LYS A 471 -23.85 13.93 28.76
CA LYS A 471 -23.94 15.39 28.75
C LYS A 471 -23.30 15.99 27.49
N SER A 472 -22.13 15.53 27.11
CA SER A 472 -21.46 15.95 25.89
C SER A 472 -22.25 15.55 24.64
N PHE A 473 -22.91 14.40 24.66
CA PHE A 473 -23.82 13.94 23.59
C PHE A 473 -25.01 14.87 23.41
N GLU A 474 -25.68 15.25 24.52
CA GLU A 474 -26.83 16.16 24.50
C GLU A 474 -26.46 17.55 23.95
N TYR A 475 -25.31 18.08 24.35
CA TYR A 475 -24.80 19.34 23.82
C TYR A 475 -24.54 19.28 22.31
N CYS A 476 -23.76 18.31 21.87
CA CYS A 476 -23.34 18.17 20.46
C CYS A 476 -24.50 17.83 19.54
N LYS A 477 -25.50 17.03 19.99
CA LYS A 477 -26.66 16.69 19.15
C LYS A 477 -27.50 17.89 18.78
N LYS A 478 -27.71 18.85 19.73
CA LYS A 478 -28.43 20.11 19.46
C LYS A 478 -27.70 20.93 18.40
N ASP A 479 -26.39 21.02 18.53
CA ASP A 479 -25.54 21.75 17.61
C ASP A 479 -25.54 21.16 16.18
N LEU A 480 -25.60 19.84 16.07
CA LEU A 480 -25.67 19.13 14.78
C LEU A 480 -27.10 19.01 14.21
N GLY A 481 -28.14 19.33 14.96
CA GLY A 481 -29.53 19.15 14.54
C GLY A 481 -29.98 17.69 14.45
N ILE A 482 -29.32 16.80 15.20
CA ILE A 482 -29.66 15.38 15.29
C ILE A 482 -30.65 15.20 16.44
N LYS A 483 -31.79 14.56 16.17
CA LYS A 483 -32.82 14.31 17.18
C LYS A 483 -32.75 12.86 17.64
N ILE A 484 -32.18 12.64 18.81
CA ILE A 484 -32.21 11.36 19.52
C ILE A 484 -32.87 11.66 20.87
N ILE A 485 -34.10 11.15 21.07
CA ILE A 485 -34.82 11.32 22.32
C ILE A 485 -34.24 10.34 23.33
N ASN A 486 -33.74 10.86 24.46
CA ASN A 486 -33.09 10.10 25.51
C ASN A 486 -34.00 9.97 26.72
N LYS A 487 -34.11 8.77 27.31
CA LYS A 487 -34.73 8.50 28.61
C LYS A 487 -33.84 7.50 29.36
N ASP A 488 -33.91 7.52 30.69
CA ASP A 488 -33.09 6.61 31.52
C ASP A 488 -33.37 5.13 31.25
N SER A 489 -34.58 4.79 30.80
CA SER A 489 -34.97 3.44 30.38
C SER A 489 -34.17 2.89 29.21
N ASN A 490 -33.46 3.74 28.44
CA ASN A 490 -32.58 3.29 27.35
C ASN A 490 -31.19 2.86 27.83
N TRP A 491 -30.87 3.05 29.11
CA TRP A 491 -29.52 2.83 29.62
C TRP A 491 -29.48 1.52 30.41
N ILE A 492 -28.60 0.65 30.03
CA ILE A 492 -28.44 -0.65 30.65
C ILE A 492 -27.02 -0.80 31.15
N GLU A 493 -26.89 -1.01 32.46
CA GLU A 493 -25.63 -1.25 33.14
C GLU A 493 -25.20 -2.70 33.00
N MET A 494 -23.96 -2.95 32.61
CA MET A 494 -23.36 -4.26 32.47
C MET A 494 -22.32 -4.50 33.59
N GLU A 495 -22.52 -5.50 34.40
CA GLU A 495 -21.60 -5.85 35.49
C GLU A 495 -20.37 -6.63 34.99
N SER A 496 -20.53 -7.31 33.89
CA SER A 496 -19.54 -8.23 33.30
C SER A 496 -19.03 -7.74 31.94
N ASP A 497 -17.75 -8.00 31.64
CA ASP A 497 -17.16 -7.83 30.30
C ASP A 497 -17.29 -9.11 29.43
N LYS A 498 -18.06 -10.11 29.86
CA LYS A 498 -18.30 -11.33 29.08
C LYS A 498 -19.23 -11.01 27.90
N THR A 499 -18.80 -11.32 26.71
CA THR A 499 -19.56 -11.04 25.47
C THR A 499 -20.98 -11.60 25.50
N LYS A 500 -21.16 -12.82 26.02
CA LYS A 500 -22.46 -13.50 26.07
C LYS A 500 -23.51 -12.75 26.90
N ASP A 501 -23.09 -12.07 27.95
CA ASP A 501 -24.00 -11.30 28.79
C ASP A 501 -24.54 -10.08 28.02
N TRP A 502 -23.66 -9.38 27.27
CA TRP A 502 -24.05 -8.25 26.41
C TRP A 502 -24.96 -8.69 25.26
N GLU A 503 -24.64 -9.82 24.63
CA GLU A 503 -25.43 -10.41 23.55
C GLU A 503 -26.83 -10.79 24.03
N TYR A 504 -26.92 -11.44 25.18
CA TYR A 504 -28.18 -11.86 25.78
C TYR A 504 -29.11 -10.68 26.10
N ILE A 505 -28.60 -9.63 26.73
CA ILE A 505 -29.40 -8.43 27.06
C ILE A 505 -29.91 -7.77 25.79
N VAL A 506 -29.08 -7.62 24.76
CA VAL A 506 -29.50 -7.03 23.49
C VAL A 506 -30.55 -7.89 22.82
N GLU A 507 -30.45 -9.21 22.85
CA GLU A 507 -31.46 -10.13 22.28
C GLU A 507 -32.81 -10.00 22.99
N GLU A 508 -32.81 -9.92 24.30
CA GLU A 508 -34.04 -9.74 25.10
C GLU A 508 -34.72 -8.39 24.76
N GLU A 509 -33.93 -7.32 24.64
CA GLU A 509 -34.49 -6.02 24.29
C GLU A 509 -34.97 -5.93 22.85
N LEU A 510 -34.29 -6.60 21.90
CA LEU A 510 -34.75 -6.70 20.51
C LEU A 510 -36.07 -7.46 20.34
N LYS A 511 -36.39 -8.37 21.27
CA LYS A 511 -37.70 -9.06 21.30
C LYS A 511 -38.84 -8.16 21.79
N LYS A 512 -38.55 -7.25 22.72
CA LYS A 512 -39.54 -6.39 23.37
C LYS A 512 -39.82 -5.09 22.59
N ASN A 513 -38.77 -4.53 21.96
CA ASN A 513 -38.79 -3.19 21.38
C ASN A 513 -38.26 -3.20 19.92
N PRO A 514 -38.71 -2.27 19.05
CA PRO A 514 -38.25 -2.14 17.67
C PRO A 514 -36.89 -1.43 17.58
N ILE A 515 -35.89 -1.98 18.27
CA ILE A 515 -34.55 -1.40 18.34
C ILE A 515 -33.89 -1.37 16.96
N LYS A 516 -33.49 -0.20 16.51
CA LYS A 516 -32.75 0.03 15.25
C LYS A 516 -31.25 0.23 15.46
N PHE A 517 -30.89 0.63 16.67
CA PHE A 517 -29.54 1.11 16.96
C PHE A 517 -29.11 0.84 18.41
N VAL A 518 -27.87 0.36 18.58
CA VAL A 518 -27.28 0.09 19.92
C VAL A 518 -25.94 0.80 20.06
N ILE A 519 -25.74 1.52 21.15
CA ILE A 519 -24.45 2.08 21.55
C ILE A 519 -23.84 1.19 22.64
N PHE A 520 -22.58 0.82 22.47
CA PHE A 520 -21.78 0.12 23.46
C PHE A 520 -20.65 1.02 23.96
N PHE A 521 -20.60 1.28 25.26
CA PHE A 521 -19.50 2.00 25.89
C PHE A 521 -18.66 1.03 26.71
N ILE A 522 -17.47 0.67 26.17
CA ILE A 522 -16.63 -0.42 26.69
C ILE A 522 -15.29 0.08 27.20
N SER A 523 -14.69 -0.65 28.18
CA SER A 523 -13.33 -0.41 28.64
C SER A 523 -12.28 -0.91 27.64
N LYS A 524 -11.02 -0.48 27.74
CA LYS A 524 -9.94 -0.86 26.79
C LYS A 524 -9.51 -2.32 26.91
N LYS A 525 -9.54 -2.84 28.11
CA LYS A 525 -8.90 -4.13 28.42
C LYS A 525 -9.43 -5.31 27.58
N ASN A 526 -10.50 -5.11 26.81
CA ASN A 526 -11.16 -6.19 26.08
C ASN A 526 -11.35 -5.90 24.58
N ASN A 527 -10.27 -6.08 23.79
CA ASN A 527 -10.36 -6.03 22.33
C ASN A 527 -11.23 -7.18 21.75
N HIS A 528 -11.36 -8.30 22.46
CA HIS A 528 -12.21 -9.40 22.05
C HIS A 528 -13.68 -8.97 22.10
N LEU A 529 -14.12 -8.34 23.19
CA LEU A 529 -15.48 -7.81 23.34
C LEU A 529 -15.87 -6.90 22.14
N TYR A 530 -14.97 -5.99 21.72
CA TYR A 530 -15.21 -5.16 20.54
C TYR A 530 -15.47 -5.98 19.26
N ASN A 531 -14.63 -6.97 19.02
CA ASN A 531 -14.73 -7.80 17.80
C ASN A 531 -16.03 -8.65 17.81
N ASP A 532 -16.35 -9.21 18.95
CA ASP A 532 -17.53 -10.06 19.12
C ASP A 532 -18.82 -9.26 19.00
N LEU A 533 -18.93 -8.11 19.69
CA LEU A 533 -20.09 -7.21 19.55
C LEU A 533 -20.28 -6.73 18.11
N LYS A 534 -19.18 -6.46 17.39
CA LYS A 534 -19.26 -6.12 15.96
C LYS A 534 -19.69 -7.28 15.09
N LYS A 535 -19.22 -8.51 15.37
CA LYS A 535 -19.65 -9.70 14.65
C LYS A 535 -21.12 -9.99 14.91
N PHE A 536 -21.53 -9.96 16.17
CA PHE A 536 -22.91 -10.18 16.60
C PHE A 536 -23.86 -9.20 15.93
N SER A 537 -23.56 -7.87 15.99
CA SER A 537 -24.42 -6.83 15.42
C SER A 537 -24.47 -6.87 13.90
N LEU A 538 -23.31 -6.96 13.23
CA LEU A 538 -23.25 -6.81 11.76
C LEU A 538 -23.55 -8.11 11.00
N CYS A 539 -23.21 -9.27 11.58
CA CYS A 539 -23.30 -10.53 10.86
C CYS A 539 -24.41 -11.45 11.36
N ASP A 540 -24.55 -11.57 12.68
CA ASP A 540 -25.44 -12.57 13.25
C ASP A 540 -26.89 -12.03 13.35
N LYS A 541 -27.09 -10.82 13.85
CA LYS A 541 -28.42 -10.23 14.06
C LYS A 541 -28.85 -9.18 13.03
N GLY A 542 -27.89 -8.46 12.45
CA GLY A 542 -28.22 -7.47 11.39
C GLY A 542 -28.84 -6.19 11.92
N TYR A 543 -28.33 -5.64 13.02
CA TYR A 543 -28.69 -4.31 13.52
C TYR A 543 -27.49 -3.34 13.54
N ILE A 544 -27.76 -2.05 13.59
CA ILE A 544 -26.73 -1.02 13.58
C ILE A 544 -26.15 -0.82 14.99
N SER A 545 -24.83 -0.77 15.08
CA SER A 545 -24.14 -0.52 16.36
C SER A 545 -23.06 0.55 16.29
N GLN A 546 -22.87 1.26 17.41
CA GLN A 546 -21.72 2.13 17.65
C GLN A 546 -20.99 1.68 18.89
N VAL A 547 -19.73 1.34 18.77
CA VAL A 547 -18.87 1.05 19.92
C VAL A 547 -18.01 2.29 20.23
N ILE A 548 -18.04 2.72 21.47
CA ILE A 548 -17.24 3.83 22.01
C ILE A 548 -16.27 3.22 23.00
N LYS A 549 -14.95 3.39 22.76
CA LYS A 549 -13.92 2.93 23.70
C LYS A 549 -13.62 4.06 24.69
N PHE A 550 -13.73 3.75 25.98
CA PHE A 550 -13.48 4.68 27.10
C PHE A 550 -12.19 5.47 26.95
N GLU A 551 -11.09 4.81 26.59
CA GLU A 551 -9.81 5.48 26.46
C GLU A 551 -9.75 6.52 25.36
N ASN A 552 -10.40 6.27 24.22
CA ASN A 552 -10.45 7.25 23.16
C ASN A 552 -11.21 8.50 23.61
N TYR A 553 -12.28 8.31 24.39
CA TYR A 553 -13.03 9.41 25.00
C TYR A 553 -12.17 10.17 26.02
N ILE A 554 -11.49 9.49 26.96
CA ILE A 554 -10.62 10.12 27.95
C ILE A 554 -9.43 10.84 27.31
N LYS A 555 -8.80 10.24 26.28
CA LYS A 555 -7.74 10.92 25.51
C LYS A 555 -8.25 12.21 24.86
N ALA A 556 -9.47 12.21 24.32
CA ALA A 556 -10.08 13.41 23.75
C ALA A 556 -10.37 14.46 24.84
N LYS A 557 -10.92 14.06 25.98
CA LYS A 557 -11.23 14.91 27.12
C LYS A 557 -9.98 15.57 27.72
N LYS A 558 -8.89 14.80 27.94
CA LYS A 558 -7.58 15.33 28.36
C LYS A 558 -7.02 16.40 27.43
N LYS A 559 -7.28 16.27 26.12
CA LYS A 559 -6.87 17.24 25.08
C LYS A 559 -7.88 18.38 24.87
N LYS A 560 -8.93 18.48 25.68
CA LYS A 560 -10.05 19.45 25.52
C LYS A 560 -10.69 19.39 24.11
N ARG A 561 -10.84 18.18 23.58
CA ARG A 561 -11.39 17.88 22.24
C ARG A 561 -12.55 16.89 22.28
N ASP A 562 -13.15 16.69 23.43
CA ASP A 562 -14.28 15.78 23.68
C ASP A 562 -15.51 16.13 22.84
N ALA A 563 -15.90 17.41 22.76
CA ALA A 563 -16.98 17.86 21.89
C ALA A 563 -16.74 17.51 20.41
N SER A 564 -15.53 17.73 19.90
CA SER A 564 -15.16 17.35 18.52
C SER A 564 -15.18 15.82 18.32
N TYR A 565 -14.78 15.05 19.33
CA TYR A 565 -14.83 13.58 19.29
C TYR A 565 -16.27 13.07 19.25
N ILE A 566 -17.14 13.59 20.12
CA ILE A 566 -18.55 13.23 20.19
C ILE A 566 -19.29 13.66 18.91
N SER A 567 -19.04 14.86 18.39
CA SER A 567 -19.63 15.33 17.14
C SER A 567 -19.33 14.38 15.98
N LYS A 568 -18.08 13.85 15.89
CA LYS A 568 -17.71 12.84 14.89
C LYS A 568 -18.51 11.54 15.07
N ILE A 569 -18.67 11.06 16.30
CA ILE A 569 -19.48 9.87 16.59
C ILE A 569 -20.93 10.07 16.16
N LEU A 570 -21.53 11.20 16.50
CA LEU A 570 -22.90 11.52 16.12
C LEU A 570 -23.09 11.58 14.59
N LEU A 571 -22.12 12.16 13.87
CA LEU A 571 -22.11 12.17 12.40
C LEU A 571 -21.97 10.75 11.79
N GLN A 572 -21.17 9.89 12.43
CA GLN A 572 -21.07 8.47 12.04
C GLN A 572 -22.41 7.74 12.25
N ILE A 573 -23.03 7.95 13.40
CA ILE A 573 -24.35 7.36 13.71
C ILE A 573 -25.38 7.81 12.68
N ASN A 574 -25.44 9.12 12.37
CA ASN A 574 -26.31 9.67 11.33
C ASN A 574 -26.15 8.93 9.99
N CYS A 575 -24.91 8.75 9.51
CA CYS A 575 -24.68 8.05 8.25
C CYS A 575 -24.96 6.55 8.31
N LYS A 576 -24.67 5.88 9.43
CA LYS A 576 -25.00 4.45 9.61
C LYS A 576 -26.48 4.17 9.47
N LEU A 577 -27.30 5.07 9.98
CA LEU A 577 -28.74 4.97 9.96
C LEU A 577 -29.39 5.54 8.66
N GLY A 578 -28.57 5.86 7.65
CA GLY A 578 -29.03 6.30 6.33
C GLY A 578 -29.14 7.80 6.15
N GLY A 579 -28.76 8.60 7.15
CA GLY A 579 -28.70 10.07 7.02
C GLY A 579 -27.48 10.54 6.25
N ALA A 580 -27.52 11.76 5.73
CA ALA A 580 -26.38 12.41 5.08
C ALA A 580 -25.87 13.57 5.93
N ASN A 581 -24.54 13.73 6.02
CA ASN A 581 -23.92 14.79 6.81
C ASN A 581 -23.83 16.10 6.02
N TYR A 582 -23.59 16.02 4.72
CA TYR A 582 -23.44 17.14 3.80
C TYR A 582 -23.62 16.64 2.36
N PHE A 583 -23.95 17.56 1.46
CA PHE A 583 -24.17 17.31 0.02
C PHE A 583 -23.25 18.20 -0.80
N LEU A 584 -22.83 17.70 -1.95
CA LEU A 584 -22.18 18.50 -2.97
C LEU A 584 -23.19 19.45 -3.61
N ASN A 585 -22.83 20.72 -3.81
CA ASN A 585 -23.58 21.61 -4.70
C ASN A 585 -23.26 21.22 -6.15
N LEU A 586 -24.21 20.50 -6.75
CA LEU A 586 -24.07 19.98 -8.11
C LEU A 586 -24.81 20.90 -9.09
N ASP A 587 -24.17 21.17 -10.22
CA ASP A 587 -24.83 21.89 -11.34
C ASP A 587 -25.96 21.01 -11.92
N LYS A 588 -27.00 21.65 -12.47
CA LYS A 588 -28.15 20.96 -13.11
C LYS A 588 -27.67 19.92 -14.16
N ASN A 589 -26.69 20.28 -14.96
CA ASN A 589 -26.08 19.38 -15.95
C ASN A 589 -25.52 18.09 -15.36
N ILE A 590 -25.07 18.08 -14.11
CA ILE A 590 -24.56 16.89 -13.43
C ILE A 590 -25.72 16.01 -12.96
N PHE A 591 -26.76 16.63 -12.39
CA PHE A 591 -27.98 15.92 -11.97
C PHE A 591 -28.66 15.18 -13.12
N GLU A 592 -28.82 15.81 -14.28
CA GLU A 592 -29.47 15.24 -15.45
C GLU A 592 -28.72 14.04 -16.06
N ARG A 593 -27.46 13.86 -15.70
CA ARG A 593 -26.65 12.75 -16.16
C ARG A 593 -26.91 11.43 -15.41
N ASN A 594 -27.64 11.45 -14.31
CA ASN A 594 -27.95 10.26 -13.49
C ASN A 594 -26.72 9.37 -13.28
N ILE A 595 -25.69 9.94 -12.63
CA ILE A 595 -24.40 9.29 -12.40
C ILE A 595 -24.46 8.49 -11.10
N VAL A 596 -23.90 7.28 -11.14
CA VAL A 596 -23.65 6.42 -9.97
C VAL A 596 -22.16 6.15 -9.82
N PHE A 597 -21.67 6.18 -8.60
CA PHE A 597 -20.30 5.77 -8.27
C PHE A 597 -20.28 4.39 -7.65
N VAL A 598 -19.38 3.54 -8.11
CA VAL A 598 -19.15 2.19 -7.58
C VAL A 598 -17.70 2.03 -7.17
N GLY A 599 -17.46 1.66 -5.91
CA GLY A 599 -16.16 1.22 -5.44
C GLY A 599 -16.08 -0.30 -5.47
N ILE A 600 -14.96 -0.85 -5.94
CA ILE A 600 -14.67 -2.29 -5.93
C ILE A 600 -13.33 -2.51 -5.25
N ASN A 601 -13.31 -3.30 -4.19
CA ASN A 601 -12.10 -3.76 -3.52
C ASN A 601 -12.12 -5.28 -3.42
N PHE A 602 -11.05 -5.91 -3.90
CA PHE A 602 -10.79 -7.32 -3.69
C PHE A 602 -9.39 -7.49 -3.11
N GLY A 603 -9.32 -7.87 -1.85
CA GLY A 603 -8.08 -8.07 -1.12
C GLY A 603 -7.81 -9.54 -0.85
N LEU A 604 -6.73 -10.07 -1.43
CA LEU A 604 -6.18 -11.38 -1.06
C LEU A 604 -5.45 -11.27 0.28
N ASN A 605 -5.61 -12.25 1.17
CA ASN A 605 -4.93 -12.29 2.47
C ASN A 605 -5.18 -11.06 3.35
N ALA A 606 -6.37 -10.55 3.33
CA ALA A 606 -6.74 -9.41 4.16
C ALA A 606 -6.67 -9.72 5.67
N SER A 607 -6.67 -11.01 6.06
CA SER A 607 -6.50 -11.47 7.45
C SER A 607 -5.11 -12.07 7.70
N HIS A 608 -4.53 -11.83 8.88
CA HIS A 608 -3.29 -12.49 9.32
C HIS A 608 -3.46 -13.99 9.61
N THR A 609 -4.70 -14.41 9.90
CA THR A 609 -5.03 -15.79 10.23
C THR A 609 -5.23 -16.70 9.02
N TRP A 610 -5.38 -16.14 7.82
CA TRP A 610 -5.53 -16.92 6.60
C TRP A 610 -4.18 -17.19 5.95
N LYS A 611 -3.98 -18.41 5.46
CA LYS A 611 -2.79 -18.71 4.66
C LYS A 611 -2.79 -17.87 3.39
N ARG A 612 -1.62 -17.46 2.95
CA ARG A 612 -1.46 -16.61 1.76
C ARG A 612 -2.08 -17.26 0.52
N GLY A 613 -2.99 -16.54 -0.16
CA GLY A 613 -3.69 -17.01 -1.36
C GLY A 613 -4.87 -17.96 -1.09
N GLU A 614 -5.27 -18.15 0.17
CA GLU A 614 -6.34 -19.07 0.52
C GLU A 614 -7.72 -18.44 0.42
N LYS A 615 -7.87 -17.25 0.98
CA LYS A 615 -9.14 -16.52 0.99
C LYS A 615 -8.92 -15.06 0.62
N GLY A 616 -9.90 -14.45 0.01
CA GLY A 616 -9.98 -13.02 -0.28
C GLY A 616 -11.30 -12.44 0.21
N VAL A 617 -11.37 -11.13 0.31
CA VAL A 617 -12.61 -10.40 0.60
C VAL A 617 -12.94 -9.53 -0.60
N ILE A 618 -14.11 -9.75 -1.22
CA ILE A 618 -14.69 -8.84 -2.18
C ILE A 618 -15.62 -7.87 -1.47
N THR A 619 -15.47 -6.61 -1.76
CA THR A 619 -16.36 -5.56 -1.25
C THR A 619 -16.73 -4.61 -2.38
N MET A 620 -18.02 -4.36 -2.52
CA MET A 620 -18.58 -3.39 -3.47
C MET A 620 -19.50 -2.46 -2.73
N ILE A 621 -19.34 -1.15 -2.94
CA ILE A 621 -20.19 -0.12 -2.38
C ILE A 621 -20.51 0.88 -3.47
N ALA A 622 -21.80 1.18 -3.65
CA ALA A 622 -22.26 2.10 -4.66
C ALA A 622 -23.17 3.16 -4.07
N THR A 623 -23.19 4.34 -4.69
CA THR A 623 -24.23 5.35 -4.44
C THR A 623 -25.50 4.94 -5.14
N LYS A 624 -26.68 5.18 -4.53
CA LYS A 624 -27.98 4.84 -5.10
C LYS A 624 -28.92 6.03 -5.23
N ASP A 625 -28.37 7.25 -5.08
CA ASP A 625 -29.09 8.51 -5.24
C ASP A 625 -28.25 9.53 -6.02
N LYS A 626 -28.86 10.52 -6.61
CA LYS A 626 -28.19 11.57 -7.39
C LYS A 626 -27.39 12.57 -6.56
N TYR A 627 -27.54 12.58 -5.24
CA TYR A 627 -26.73 13.38 -4.32
C TYR A 627 -25.48 12.65 -3.82
N PHE A 628 -25.29 11.37 -4.21
CA PHE A 628 -24.19 10.49 -3.81
C PHE A 628 -24.12 10.25 -2.30
N SER A 629 -25.27 10.28 -1.62
CA SER A 629 -25.38 10.28 -0.16
C SER A 629 -25.97 8.98 0.41
N LYS A 630 -26.76 8.26 -0.36
CA LYS A 630 -27.33 6.96 0.00
C LYS A 630 -26.54 5.84 -0.68
N PHE A 631 -26.36 4.73 0.02
CA PHE A 631 -25.48 3.66 -0.43
C PHE A 631 -26.17 2.30 -0.48
N CYS A 632 -25.69 1.43 -1.38
CA CYS A 632 -25.84 -0.01 -1.24
C CYS A 632 -24.48 -0.66 -1.07
N THR A 633 -24.41 -1.69 -0.22
CA THR A 633 -23.18 -2.33 0.20
C THR A 633 -23.24 -3.84 -0.03
N PHE A 634 -22.12 -4.42 -0.42
CA PHE A 634 -21.93 -5.85 -0.55
C PHE A 634 -20.54 -6.22 -0.09
N ASN A 635 -20.42 -7.27 0.71
CA ASN A 635 -19.12 -7.83 1.10
C ASN A 635 -19.22 -9.33 1.34
N GLU A 636 -18.24 -10.08 0.85
CA GLU A 636 -18.21 -11.53 0.97
C GLU A 636 -16.78 -12.06 1.02
N ILE A 637 -16.60 -13.23 1.65
CA ILE A 637 -15.32 -13.94 1.72
C ILE A 637 -15.30 -14.95 0.58
N ILE A 638 -14.30 -14.85 -0.29
CA ILE A 638 -14.10 -15.76 -1.44
C ILE A 638 -12.99 -16.75 -1.13
N ASN A 639 -13.25 -18.03 -1.42
CA ASN A 639 -12.25 -19.07 -1.35
C ASN A 639 -11.39 -19.07 -2.62
N CYS A 640 -10.17 -18.57 -2.53
CA CYS A 640 -9.28 -18.42 -3.69
C CYS A 640 -8.49 -19.69 -4.03
N LYS A 641 -8.68 -20.80 -3.32
CA LYS A 641 -8.14 -22.12 -3.67
C LYS A 641 -8.96 -22.80 -4.75
N GLU A 642 -10.21 -22.45 -4.90
CA GLU A 642 -11.08 -22.98 -5.94
C GLU A 642 -10.61 -22.47 -7.30
N LYS A 643 -10.53 -23.38 -8.29
CA LYS A 643 -10.07 -23.03 -9.64
C LYS A 643 -10.96 -22.00 -10.34
N ASN A 644 -12.24 -21.97 -9.99
CA ASN A 644 -13.28 -21.11 -10.55
C ASN A 644 -13.52 -19.80 -9.77
N TYR A 645 -12.66 -19.42 -8.81
CA TYR A 645 -12.91 -18.24 -7.96
C TYR A 645 -13.09 -16.93 -8.77
N ILE A 646 -12.48 -16.82 -9.95
CA ILE A 646 -12.66 -15.67 -10.86
C ILE A 646 -14.10 -15.61 -11.36
N LEU A 647 -14.68 -16.75 -11.78
CA LEU A 647 -16.08 -16.83 -12.23
C LEU A 647 -17.03 -16.46 -11.08
N VAL A 648 -16.73 -16.88 -9.86
CA VAL A 648 -17.51 -16.50 -8.68
C VAL A 648 -17.49 -14.97 -8.49
N ILE A 649 -16.33 -14.34 -8.64
CA ILE A 649 -16.21 -12.87 -8.56
C ILE A 649 -17.05 -12.20 -9.65
N GLN A 650 -17.00 -12.68 -10.89
CA GLN A 650 -17.79 -12.14 -12.01
C GLN A 650 -19.29 -12.22 -11.74
N GLU A 651 -19.78 -13.37 -11.27
CA GLU A 651 -21.20 -13.56 -10.90
C GLU A 651 -21.63 -12.57 -9.80
N LYS A 652 -20.80 -12.37 -8.77
CA LYS A 652 -21.08 -11.41 -7.69
C LYS A 652 -21.13 -9.97 -8.20
N ILE A 653 -20.24 -9.59 -9.11
CA ILE A 653 -20.22 -8.26 -9.73
C ILE A 653 -21.49 -8.04 -10.54
N SER A 654 -21.89 -8.99 -11.39
CA SER A 654 -23.12 -8.92 -12.19
C SER A 654 -24.35 -8.74 -11.31
N LYS A 655 -24.54 -9.62 -10.33
CA LYS A 655 -25.68 -9.56 -9.39
C LYS A 655 -25.70 -8.25 -8.59
N PHE A 656 -24.54 -7.72 -8.23
CA PHE A 656 -24.47 -6.44 -7.52
C PHE A 656 -24.91 -5.28 -8.41
N ILE A 657 -24.48 -5.23 -9.67
CA ILE A 657 -24.85 -4.16 -10.61
C ILE A 657 -26.37 -4.22 -10.90
N ASP A 658 -26.94 -5.40 -11.12
CA ASP A 658 -28.38 -5.57 -11.33
C ASP A 658 -29.19 -5.06 -10.12
N ASN A 659 -28.78 -5.45 -8.91
CA ASN A 659 -29.42 -4.97 -7.69
C ASN A 659 -29.27 -3.46 -7.49
N LEU A 660 -28.09 -2.91 -7.81
CA LEU A 660 -27.83 -1.46 -7.76
C LEU A 660 -28.79 -0.69 -8.68
N ILE A 661 -28.98 -1.15 -9.91
CA ILE A 661 -29.88 -0.50 -10.88
C ILE A 661 -31.33 -0.50 -10.37
N LEU A 662 -31.79 -1.62 -9.80
CA LEU A 662 -33.12 -1.71 -9.19
C LEU A 662 -33.27 -0.74 -8.00
N LYS A 663 -32.27 -0.69 -7.12
CA LYS A 663 -32.27 0.22 -5.95
C LYS A 663 -32.22 1.69 -6.36
N TYR A 664 -31.42 2.03 -7.37
CA TYR A 664 -31.37 3.40 -7.90
C TYR A 664 -32.70 3.81 -8.52
N LYS A 665 -33.32 2.90 -9.32
CA LYS A 665 -34.65 3.13 -9.89
C LYS A 665 -35.73 3.35 -8.82
N LYS A 666 -35.65 2.62 -7.72
CA LYS A 666 -36.57 2.80 -6.57
C LYS A 666 -36.42 4.17 -5.90
N GLU A 667 -35.19 4.68 -5.79
CA GLU A 667 -34.88 5.97 -5.15
C GLU A 667 -35.19 7.17 -6.07
N GLU A 668 -34.85 7.08 -7.36
CA GLU A 668 -34.83 8.22 -8.29
C GLU A 668 -35.95 8.14 -9.38
N GLY A 669 -36.70 7.05 -9.44
CA GLY A 669 -37.77 6.84 -10.44
C GLY A 669 -37.26 6.48 -11.84
N CYS A 670 -35.96 6.45 -12.09
CA CYS A 670 -35.35 6.16 -13.39
C CYS A 670 -34.10 5.30 -13.26
N ASN A 671 -33.67 4.67 -14.36
CA ASN A 671 -32.39 3.95 -14.37
C ASN A 671 -31.21 4.92 -14.36
N PRO A 672 -30.07 4.55 -13.80
CA PRO A 672 -28.82 5.31 -13.98
C PRO A 672 -28.45 5.33 -15.46
N LYS A 673 -27.96 6.48 -15.96
CA LYS A 673 -27.46 6.61 -17.33
C LYS A 673 -25.96 6.35 -17.43
N ASN A 674 -25.24 6.60 -16.31
CA ASN A 674 -23.79 6.57 -16.27
C ASN A 674 -23.31 5.93 -14.96
N ILE A 675 -22.34 5.03 -15.04
CA ILE A 675 -21.71 4.42 -13.85
C ILE A 675 -20.20 4.62 -13.91
N ILE A 676 -19.61 5.11 -12.81
CA ILE A 676 -18.16 5.28 -12.68
C ILE A 676 -17.65 4.27 -11.66
N PHE A 677 -16.92 3.26 -12.14
CA PHE A 677 -16.29 2.23 -11.33
C PHE A 677 -14.89 2.65 -10.91
N TYR A 678 -14.64 2.67 -9.61
CA TYR A 678 -13.31 2.80 -9.02
C TYR A 678 -12.86 1.46 -8.44
N ARG A 679 -11.81 0.90 -9.01
CA ARG A 679 -11.22 -0.37 -8.60
C ARG A 679 -9.91 -0.12 -7.86
N GLN A 680 -9.75 -0.63 -6.66
CA GLN A 680 -8.48 -0.52 -5.94
C GLN A 680 -7.36 -1.21 -6.73
N GLY A 681 -6.20 -0.54 -6.80
CA GLY A 681 -5.04 -0.99 -7.57
C GLY A 681 -4.60 -2.41 -7.25
N ILE A 682 -4.20 -3.14 -8.28
CA ILE A 682 -3.85 -4.55 -8.27
C ILE A 682 -2.39 -4.69 -8.69
N SER A 683 -1.72 -5.76 -8.25
CA SER A 683 -0.39 -6.11 -8.77
C SER A 683 -0.49 -6.58 -10.24
N GLN A 684 0.59 -6.45 -11.00
CA GLN A 684 0.69 -6.85 -12.41
C GLN A 684 0.20 -8.29 -12.70
N TYR A 685 0.25 -9.17 -11.70
CA TYR A 685 -0.19 -10.58 -11.84
C TYR A 685 -1.71 -10.77 -11.92
N SER A 686 -2.50 -9.70 -11.85
CA SER A 686 -3.97 -9.75 -11.82
C SER A 686 -4.60 -9.12 -13.07
N ILE A 687 -3.86 -8.91 -14.14
CA ILE A 687 -4.35 -8.28 -15.39
C ILE A 687 -5.49 -9.10 -16.01
N ASP A 688 -5.38 -10.42 -16.02
CA ASP A 688 -6.42 -11.29 -16.59
C ASP A 688 -7.71 -11.25 -15.74
N ALA A 689 -7.57 -11.12 -14.42
CA ALA A 689 -8.72 -10.93 -13.55
C ALA A 689 -9.44 -9.59 -13.83
N ILE A 690 -8.68 -8.53 -14.11
CA ILE A 690 -9.26 -7.21 -14.49
C ILE A 690 -9.98 -7.31 -15.84
N LYS A 691 -9.37 -7.95 -16.84
CA LYS A 691 -10.01 -8.15 -18.15
C LYS A 691 -11.35 -8.88 -18.00
N SER A 692 -11.38 -9.88 -17.15
CA SER A 692 -12.59 -10.64 -16.85
C SER A 692 -13.64 -9.81 -16.10
N GLU A 693 -13.21 -8.96 -15.13
CA GLU A 693 -14.11 -8.02 -14.45
C GLU A 693 -14.73 -7.00 -15.44
N ILE A 694 -13.91 -6.44 -16.35
CA ILE A 694 -14.36 -5.46 -17.34
C ILE A 694 -15.38 -6.09 -18.28
N LYS A 695 -15.11 -7.30 -18.78
CA LYS A 695 -15.99 -8.01 -19.70
C LYS A 695 -17.41 -8.18 -19.14
N ILE A 696 -17.53 -8.63 -17.90
CA ILE A 696 -18.85 -8.82 -17.28
C ILE A 696 -19.56 -7.47 -16.99
N ILE A 697 -18.80 -6.43 -16.61
CA ILE A 697 -19.35 -5.08 -16.46
C ILE A 697 -19.88 -4.55 -17.80
N GLU A 698 -19.13 -4.75 -18.88
CA GLU A 698 -19.51 -4.36 -20.24
C GLU A 698 -20.80 -5.06 -20.68
N GLU A 699 -20.89 -6.38 -20.50
CA GLU A 699 -22.08 -7.16 -20.83
C GLU A 699 -23.33 -6.63 -20.10
N VAL A 700 -23.23 -6.41 -18.79
CA VAL A 700 -24.35 -5.91 -17.98
C VAL A 700 -24.71 -4.47 -18.34
N CYS A 701 -23.74 -3.57 -18.49
CA CYS A 701 -24.02 -2.17 -18.82
C CYS A 701 -24.59 -2.00 -20.24
N ASN A 702 -24.04 -2.70 -21.23
CA ASN A 702 -24.53 -2.64 -22.62
C ASN A 702 -25.94 -3.19 -22.74
N SER A 703 -26.29 -4.28 -22.05
CA SER A 703 -27.67 -4.84 -22.07
C SER A 703 -28.72 -3.87 -21.54
N LYS A 704 -28.32 -2.85 -20.78
CA LYS A 704 -29.19 -1.84 -20.15
C LYS A 704 -28.98 -0.42 -20.71
N SER A 705 -28.15 -0.27 -21.76
CA SER A 705 -27.82 1.02 -22.39
C SER A 705 -27.22 2.02 -21.37
N ILE A 706 -26.37 1.54 -20.48
CA ILE A 706 -25.69 2.35 -19.46
C ILE A 706 -24.24 2.62 -19.91
N ASN A 707 -23.85 3.89 -19.92
CA ASN A 707 -22.45 4.27 -20.14
C ASN A 707 -21.63 4.08 -18.87
N TYR A 708 -20.34 3.77 -19.01
CA TYR A 708 -19.49 3.59 -17.84
C TYR A 708 -18.03 4.01 -18.07
N TYR A 709 -17.33 4.29 -16.96
CA TYR A 709 -15.87 4.32 -16.85
C TYR A 709 -15.42 3.25 -15.87
N TYR A 710 -14.30 2.58 -16.20
CA TYR A 710 -13.61 1.67 -15.29
C TYR A 710 -12.21 2.20 -15.00
N ILE A 711 -11.94 2.52 -13.73
CA ILE A 711 -10.77 3.26 -13.29
C ILE A 711 -10.03 2.49 -12.21
N ILE A 712 -8.75 2.19 -12.45
CA ILE A 712 -7.87 1.62 -11.43
C ILE A 712 -7.25 2.76 -10.62
N VAL A 713 -7.35 2.65 -9.29
CA VAL A 713 -6.90 3.67 -8.33
C VAL A 713 -5.72 3.15 -7.53
N ASN A 714 -4.55 3.79 -7.65
CA ASN A 714 -3.32 3.42 -6.95
C ASN A 714 -2.88 4.51 -5.98
N MET A 715 -2.93 4.21 -4.67
CA MET A 715 -2.43 5.10 -3.61
C MET A 715 -0.93 4.95 -3.35
N LYS A 716 -0.33 3.85 -3.77
CA LYS A 716 1.09 3.53 -3.54
C LYS A 716 1.92 3.80 -4.79
N THR A 717 1.91 5.02 -5.27
CA THR A 717 2.78 5.43 -6.37
C THR A 717 4.17 5.81 -5.87
N SER A 718 5.20 5.48 -6.64
CA SER A 718 6.57 5.94 -6.40
C SER A 718 6.76 7.40 -6.82
N LEU A 719 5.91 7.91 -7.72
CA LEU A 719 5.94 9.31 -8.16
C LEU A 719 5.63 10.24 -6.98
N LYS A 720 6.42 11.30 -6.84
CA LYS A 720 6.23 12.41 -5.92
C LYS A 720 6.15 13.71 -6.69
N ILE A 721 5.29 14.59 -6.21
CA ILE A 721 5.07 15.88 -6.83
C ILE A 721 5.25 16.94 -5.75
N PHE A 722 5.99 18.00 -6.07
CA PHE A 722 6.22 19.14 -5.19
C PHE A 722 5.95 20.42 -5.96
N GLU A 723 5.33 21.41 -5.34
CA GLU A 723 5.26 22.75 -5.85
C GLU A 723 6.58 23.48 -5.53
N TYR A 724 7.08 24.31 -6.43
CA TYR A 724 8.30 25.05 -6.19
C TYR A 724 8.24 26.49 -6.70
N ASN A 725 9.09 27.34 -6.09
CA ASN A 725 9.18 28.74 -6.44
C ASN A 725 10.32 28.98 -7.44
N THR A 726 9.99 29.35 -8.66
CA THR A 726 10.96 29.62 -9.74
C THR A 726 11.90 30.81 -9.50
N ARG A 727 11.56 31.67 -8.54
CA ARG A 727 12.39 32.86 -8.22
C ARG A 727 13.62 32.53 -7.35
N LYS A 728 13.70 31.32 -6.81
CA LYS A 728 14.83 30.85 -6.00
C LYS A 728 15.73 29.96 -6.85
N THR A 729 17.03 30.25 -6.87
CA THR A 729 18.01 29.63 -7.78
C THR A 729 18.67 28.37 -7.26
N ALA A 730 18.50 28.02 -6.00
CA ALA A 730 19.16 26.87 -5.39
C ALA A 730 18.18 26.01 -4.56
N ILE A 731 18.65 24.85 -4.10
CA ILE A 731 17.92 24.01 -3.11
C ILE A 731 18.03 24.70 -1.74
N GLU A 732 17.40 25.85 -1.61
CA GLU A 732 17.33 26.59 -0.35
C GLU A 732 16.16 26.05 0.47
N LYS A 733 16.25 26.15 1.79
CA LYS A 733 15.17 25.76 2.70
C LYS A 733 13.89 26.55 2.37
N GLY A 734 12.76 25.83 2.19
CA GLY A 734 11.48 26.43 1.86
C GLY A 734 11.25 26.71 0.37
N ASN A 735 12.09 26.19 -0.53
CA ASN A 735 11.87 26.31 -1.97
C ASN A 735 10.81 25.32 -2.48
N TYR A 736 10.77 24.11 -1.90
CA TYR A 736 9.81 23.09 -2.26
C TYR A 736 8.78 22.91 -1.16
N LYS A 737 7.52 22.73 -1.55
CA LYS A 737 6.42 22.46 -0.61
C LYS A 737 5.51 21.34 -1.11
N ASN A 738 4.75 20.76 -0.18
CA ASN A 738 3.71 19.81 -0.54
C ASN A 738 2.65 20.50 -1.41
N PRO A 739 2.12 19.79 -2.42
CA PRO A 739 1.02 20.31 -3.25
C PRO A 739 -0.22 20.60 -2.41
N GLU A 740 -0.88 21.72 -2.71
CA GLU A 740 -2.18 22.01 -2.12
C GLU A 740 -3.27 21.03 -2.64
N PRO A 741 -4.33 20.77 -1.86
CA PRO A 741 -5.41 19.92 -2.29
C PRO A 741 -6.05 20.38 -3.61
N GLY A 742 -6.21 19.43 -4.53
CA GLY A 742 -6.79 19.69 -5.85
C GLY A 742 -5.74 19.77 -6.96
N LEU A 743 -4.44 19.73 -6.63
CA LEU A 743 -3.40 19.68 -7.67
C LEU A 743 -3.59 18.43 -8.52
N VAL A 744 -3.70 18.59 -9.83
CA VAL A 744 -3.88 17.53 -10.82
C VAL A 744 -2.80 17.61 -11.89
N VAL A 745 -2.18 16.45 -12.19
CA VAL A 745 -1.20 16.31 -13.28
C VAL A 745 -1.82 15.46 -14.37
N LEU A 746 -1.86 15.99 -15.59
CA LEU A 746 -2.61 15.44 -16.72
C LEU A 746 -1.72 15.04 -17.91
N ASP A 747 -0.47 15.49 -17.94
CA ASP A 747 0.46 15.30 -19.04
C ASP A 747 1.92 15.15 -18.58
N LYS A 748 2.82 15.00 -19.53
CA LYS A 748 4.29 14.90 -19.38
C LYS A 748 4.77 13.68 -18.59
N VAL A 749 4.34 13.51 -17.32
CA VAL A 749 4.76 12.42 -16.45
C VAL A 749 3.69 11.34 -16.28
N THR A 750 2.57 11.49 -16.98
CA THR A 750 1.55 10.47 -17.18
C THR A 750 2.04 9.40 -18.16
N ASP A 751 1.36 8.25 -18.18
CA ASP A 751 1.69 7.15 -19.09
C ASP A 751 1.54 7.60 -20.55
N ALA A 752 2.54 7.30 -21.38
CA ALA A 752 2.54 7.69 -22.79
C ALA A 752 1.39 7.06 -23.61
N ASN A 753 0.97 5.86 -23.21
CA ASN A 753 0.05 5.01 -23.98
C ASN A 753 -1.31 4.80 -23.31
N LYS A 754 -1.51 5.31 -22.07
CA LYS A 754 -2.70 5.07 -21.27
C LYS A 754 -3.30 6.38 -20.78
N PHE A 755 -4.60 6.38 -20.61
CA PHE A 755 -5.31 7.48 -20.01
C PHE A 755 -5.10 7.51 -18.50
N GLU A 756 -4.12 8.28 -18.03
CA GLU A 756 -3.73 8.38 -16.64
C GLU A 756 -3.75 9.84 -16.17
N PHE A 757 -4.10 10.05 -14.90
CA PHE A 757 -3.86 11.31 -14.22
C PHE A 757 -3.45 11.09 -12.78
N TYR A 758 -2.71 12.06 -12.21
CA TYR A 758 -2.36 12.10 -10.80
C TYR A 758 -3.13 13.20 -10.10
N LEU A 759 -3.63 12.91 -8.91
CA LEU A 759 -4.39 13.86 -8.11
C LEU A 759 -3.87 13.87 -6.67
N GLN A 760 -3.69 15.08 -6.09
CA GLN A 760 -3.45 15.30 -4.68
C GLN A 760 -4.71 15.85 -4.02
N PRO A 761 -5.62 15.01 -3.49
CA PRO A 761 -6.88 15.53 -2.95
C PRO A 761 -6.75 16.03 -1.52
N GLN A 762 -5.83 15.47 -0.73
CA GLN A 762 -5.72 15.69 0.71
C GLN A 762 -4.52 16.57 1.05
N LYS A 763 -4.70 17.53 1.97
CA LYS A 763 -3.59 18.27 2.56
C LYS A 763 -2.70 17.37 3.41
N VAL A 764 -1.39 17.51 3.25
CA VAL A 764 -0.39 16.78 4.05
C VAL A 764 0.30 17.77 4.98
N THR A 765 0.24 17.50 6.28
CA THR A 765 0.76 18.38 7.35
C THR A 765 2.09 17.92 7.92
N GLN A 766 2.53 16.69 7.62
CA GLN A 766 3.79 16.13 8.09
C GLN A 766 4.40 15.24 6.99
N GLY A 767 5.67 15.45 6.70
CA GLY A 767 6.41 14.73 5.66
C GLY A 767 5.98 15.15 4.25
N SER A 768 6.18 14.29 3.28
CA SER A 768 5.94 14.58 1.86
C SER A 768 4.70 13.91 1.31
N ALA A 769 3.92 14.64 0.54
CA ALA A 769 2.72 14.15 -0.13
C ALA A 769 3.01 12.98 -1.08
N THR A 770 2.02 12.11 -1.21
CA THR A 770 2.01 11.04 -2.22
C THR A 770 0.72 11.16 -3.01
N PRO A 771 0.76 11.55 -4.28
CA PRO A 771 -0.43 11.66 -5.10
C PRO A 771 -1.08 10.29 -5.30
N THR A 772 -2.35 10.29 -5.64
CA THR A 772 -3.07 9.09 -6.07
C THR A 772 -3.06 9.06 -7.60
N SER A 773 -2.72 7.91 -8.19
CA SER A 773 -2.77 7.67 -9.63
C SER A 773 -4.11 7.04 -9.99
N PHE A 774 -4.71 7.54 -11.06
CA PHE A 774 -5.97 7.07 -11.63
C PHE A 774 -5.71 6.64 -13.08
N HIS A 775 -5.87 5.35 -13.36
CA HIS A 775 -5.76 4.78 -14.70
C HIS A 775 -7.14 4.47 -15.23
N VAL A 776 -7.59 5.19 -16.23
CA VAL A 776 -8.84 4.91 -16.93
C VAL A 776 -8.58 3.80 -17.95
N ILE A 777 -9.02 2.57 -17.61
CA ILE A 777 -8.78 1.39 -18.44
C ILE A 777 -9.83 1.26 -19.54
N TYR A 778 -11.06 1.65 -19.24
CA TYR A 778 -12.17 1.63 -20.17
C TYR A 778 -13.11 2.80 -19.94
N GLY A 779 -13.77 3.28 -21.01
CA GLY A 779 -14.81 4.29 -20.91
C GLY A 779 -15.46 4.61 -22.22
N ASN A 780 -16.78 4.71 -22.21
CA ASN A 780 -17.62 5.11 -23.35
C ASN A 780 -18.40 6.42 -23.09
N MET A 781 -18.12 7.10 -21.98
CA MET A 781 -18.66 8.44 -21.71
C MET A 781 -17.86 9.53 -22.42
N ASN A 782 -18.51 10.60 -22.88
CA ASN A 782 -17.92 11.67 -23.66
C ASN A 782 -17.48 12.90 -22.85
N TYR A 783 -17.16 12.77 -21.55
CA TYR A 783 -16.79 13.91 -20.69
C TYR A 783 -15.68 13.60 -19.71
N PRO A 784 -14.44 13.45 -20.21
CA PRO A 784 -13.29 13.14 -19.37
C PRO A 784 -12.99 14.22 -18.33
N GLU A 785 -13.26 15.50 -18.65
CA GLU A 785 -13.05 16.62 -17.76
C GLU A 785 -13.97 16.54 -16.52
N LEU A 786 -15.24 16.18 -16.75
CA LEU A 786 -16.19 15.97 -15.67
C LEU A 786 -15.80 14.79 -14.79
N LEU A 787 -15.23 13.72 -15.37
CA LEU A 787 -14.70 12.58 -14.62
C LEU A 787 -13.66 13.03 -13.60
N ILE A 788 -12.68 13.85 -14.01
CA ILE A 788 -11.61 14.32 -13.12
C ILE A 788 -12.17 15.19 -12.01
N LYS A 789 -13.07 16.14 -12.36
CA LYS A 789 -13.78 17.01 -11.41
C LYS A 789 -14.52 16.19 -10.36
N LEU A 790 -15.34 15.23 -10.79
CA LEU A 790 -16.13 14.39 -9.90
C LEU A 790 -15.25 13.44 -9.07
N THR A 791 -14.17 12.91 -9.65
CA THR A 791 -13.19 12.10 -8.91
C THR A 791 -12.62 12.90 -7.73
N TYR A 792 -12.24 14.17 -7.95
CA TYR A 792 -11.79 15.04 -6.88
C TYR A 792 -12.90 15.37 -5.87
N TRP A 793 -14.06 15.77 -6.33
CA TRP A 793 -15.16 16.17 -5.46
C TRP A 793 -15.66 15.04 -4.56
N THR A 794 -15.71 13.80 -5.07
CA THR A 794 -16.13 12.62 -4.28
C THR A 794 -15.15 12.24 -3.17
N THR A 795 -13.92 12.76 -3.17
CA THR A 795 -13.00 12.58 -2.05
C THR A 795 -13.40 13.37 -0.80
N TYR A 796 -14.25 14.38 -0.94
CA TYR A 796 -14.72 15.23 0.16
C TYR A 796 -15.95 14.72 0.90
N ILE A 797 -16.69 13.79 0.31
CA ILE A 797 -17.96 13.30 0.88
C ILE A 797 -17.82 11.96 1.63
N TYR A 798 -16.63 11.64 2.11
CA TYR A 798 -16.42 10.47 2.96
C TYR A 798 -16.99 10.71 4.36
N PRO A 799 -17.99 9.90 4.83
CA PRO A 799 -18.75 10.20 6.04
C PRO A 799 -17.94 10.30 7.33
N ASN A 800 -16.82 9.59 7.43
CA ASN A 800 -15.98 9.55 8.61
C ASN A 800 -14.97 10.70 8.73
N TRP A 801 -14.90 11.58 7.73
CA TRP A 801 -13.90 12.63 7.68
C TRP A 801 -14.44 13.91 7.05
N GLN A 802 -14.27 15.05 7.72
CA GLN A 802 -14.81 16.33 7.28
C GLN A 802 -14.01 17.07 6.19
N SER A 803 -12.92 16.50 5.73
CA SER A 803 -12.10 17.04 4.65
C SER A 803 -11.83 15.97 3.61
N ALA A 804 -11.15 16.32 2.51
CA ALA A 804 -10.81 15.37 1.47
C ALA A 804 -10.02 14.17 2.00
N VAL A 805 -10.36 12.99 1.51
CA VAL A 805 -9.58 11.75 1.65
C VAL A 805 -8.83 11.46 0.35
N ARG A 806 -7.86 10.54 0.37
CA ARG A 806 -6.96 10.30 -0.77
C ARG A 806 -7.62 9.68 -2.01
N ILE A 807 -8.78 9.06 -1.85
CA ILE A 807 -9.50 8.31 -2.89
C ILE A 807 -10.99 8.61 -2.81
N PRO A 808 -11.76 8.39 -3.88
CA PRO A 808 -13.22 8.56 -3.90
C PRO A 808 -13.89 7.82 -2.73
N HIS A 809 -14.90 8.44 -2.15
CA HIS A 809 -15.58 7.98 -0.92
C HIS A 809 -16.06 6.53 -0.99
N VAL A 810 -16.66 6.10 -2.12
CA VAL A 810 -17.13 4.70 -2.30
C VAL A 810 -15.97 3.69 -2.17
N LEU A 811 -14.80 4.01 -2.73
CA LEU A 811 -13.63 3.14 -2.62
C LEU A 811 -13.04 3.17 -1.20
N LYS A 812 -13.06 4.32 -0.54
CA LYS A 812 -12.64 4.45 0.87
C LYS A 812 -13.54 3.67 1.82
N LEU A 813 -14.84 3.65 1.55
CA LEU A 813 -15.80 2.80 2.25
C LEU A 813 -15.51 1.31 2.02
N CYS A 814 -15.20 0.91 0.78
CA CYS A 814 -14.82 -0.48 0.46
C CYS A 814 -13.59 -0.93 1.26
N GLU A 815 -12.55 -0.09 1.39
CA GLU A 815 -11.39 -0.40 2.23
C GLU A 815 -11.78 -0.65 3.70
N LYS A 816 -12.66 0.20 4.24
CA LYS A 816 -13.14 0.07 5.62
C LYS A 816 -13.91 -1.22 5.83
N TYR A 817 -14.84 -1.53 4.94
CA TYR A 817 -15.64 -2.76 5.00
C TYR A 817 -14.79 -4.01 4.80
N SER A 818 -13.88 -4.03 3.83
CA SER A 818 -12.93 -5.14 3.65
C SER A 818 -12.11 -5.38 4.92
N TYR A 819 -11.63 -4.32 5.56
CA TYR A 819 -10.91 -4.42 6.83
C TYR A 819 -11.78 -5.00 7.94
N MET A 820 -13.04 -4.53 8.09
CA MET A 820 -13.97 -5.05 9.07
C MET A 820 -14.21 -6.55 8.87
N THR A 821 -14.52 -6.96 7.64
CA THR A 821 -14.78 -8.36 7.31
C THR A 821 -13.55 -9.26 7.50
N ALA A 822 -12.37 -8.79 7.06
CA ALA A 822 -11.16 -9.61 7.11
C ALA A 822 -10.56 -9.74 8.51
N LYS A 823 -10.60 -8.67 9.32
CA LYS A 823 -9.87 -8.58 10.60
C LYS A 823 -10.78 -8.73 11.83
N ILE A 824 -11.99 -8.21 11.74
CA ILE A 824 -12.88 -8.08 12.89
C ILE A 824 -13.94 -9.18 12.87
N THR A 825 -14.88 -9.13 11.92
CA THR A 825 -16.03 -10.03 11.92
C THR A 825 -15.71 -11.43 11.38
N ARG A 826 -14.79 -11.53 10.44
CA ARG A 826 -14.42 -12.78 9.73
C ARG A 826 -15.62 -13.55 9.16
N LYS A 827 -16.71 -12.83 8.90
CA LYS A 827 -17.97 -13.32 8.40
C LYS A 827 -18.63 -12.28 7.48
N LYS A 828 -19.47 -12.73 6.54
CA LYS A 828 -20.30 -11.86 5.70
C LYS A 828 -21.27 -11.04 6.56
N ASN A 829 -21.50 -9.77 6.20
CA ASN A 829 -22.53 -8.98 6.87
C ASN A 829 -23.95 -9.51 6.57
N ASN A 830 -24.84 -9.25 7.50
CA ASN A 830 -26.26 -9.57 7.33
C ASN A 830 -26.85 -8.75 6.16
N GLU A 831 -27.69 -9.38 5.34
CA GLU A 831 -28.26 -8.77 4.14
C GLU A 831 -29.23 -7.61 4.44
N ASN A 832 -29.86 -7.61 5.61
CA ASN A 832 -30.71 -6.52 6.09
C ASN A 832 -29.97 -5.18 6.19
N LEU A 833 -28.64 -5.20 6.27
CA LEU A 833 -27.78 -4.02 6.34
C LEU A 833 -27.25 -3.56 4.97
N SER A 834 -27.68 -4.21 3.87
CA SER A 834 -27.13 -3.94 2.52
C SER A 834 -27.44 -2.53 1.99
N ASP A 835 -28.41 -1.84 2.56
CA ASP A 835 -28.81 -0.48 2.19
C ASP A 835 -28.24 0.61 3.11
N LEU A 836 -27.42 0.24 4.07
CA LEU A 836 -26.92 1.11 5.12
C LEU A 836 -25.38 1.02 5.26
N LEU A 837 -24.77 2.06 5.81
CA LEU A 837 -23.34 2.09 6.11
C LEU A 837 -23.03 1.51 7.50
N ALA A 838 -23.63 0.39 7.88
CA ALA A 838 -23.50 -0.20 9.21
C ALA A 838 -22.05 -0.52 9.65
N GLY A 839 -21.18 -0.82 8.69
CA GLY A 839 -19.74 -1.08 8.90
C GLY A 839 -18.84 0.16 8.98
N LEU A 840 -19.43 1.37 8.97
CA LEU A 840 -18.69 2.64 8.97
C LEU A 840 -17.83 2.91 10.23
#